data_b3f4cf567599314dcce080bcfbe6ea04
#
_entry.id   b3f4cf567599314dcce080bcfbe6ea04
#
_cell.length_a   1.000
_cell.length_b   1.000
_cell.length_c   1.000
_cell.angle_alpha   90.00
_cell.angle_beta   90.00
_cell.angle_gamma   90.00
#
_symmetry.space_group_name_H-M   'P 1'
#
loop_
_entity.id
_entity.type
_entity.pdbx_description
1 polymer ?
#
loop_
_entity_poly.entity_id
_entity_poly.type
_entity_poly.pdbx_seq_one_letter_code
_entity_poly.pdbx_strand_id
1 'polypeptide(L)'
;MELSRASQIVYTIAAYEAQLLENKFIDTEHLFLGLCKIEDIIAIGKEAFQNITEEEWEGIHNEVVEFKDFLLGKGIMPQKTRQRLRKIIYESDMEKGEFSGYRTQRCREVFKIAEDICIEEQKEEIGLRHFFLAILVQGSNLLDRLFSDLSIEKEKLYEGIHIVENKGESSSKRDFSVIVSEKGKEEVKTDTKTPYLDKFGRDLTKLARERKLSPCIGRREEIKKVAQILLQKRKNNPLLVGDAGVGKTCIVEGLAQKIVQREVPDNLKDLRIIEINISSLVAGAMYRGQFEERLENVIKEASSNSNIVLFIDEIHTIIGAGSAGSALDAANILKPALARGDIKCIGATTTNEYRKYIEKDPALERRFQVVWVEEPTPEEALEILKGLREGFEKYYKVKIPDKVLEKAVEFSVRYLTDFRLPDKAIDIIDQACSKKLLKSLSFSKGSISVEEKLTIEDIAIVISERAKIPVQYLTQEESQRLLMLESFLFERIKGQDHVVKEVAESIRMAKVGFKDPKKPLSFAFFGPTGTGKTEFAKALAEFLFFDENKLITFDMSEYQQKHEVAKLLGSPPGYIGYEEEGLFSKRIRTNPYSVVLFDEIEKAHPDIFDLFLQILDEGRITDNHGKGINFSEAIIVFTSNLGGRAFISTPSKKPIGFVKNYEEKKEPYQEEVMEAVKEFFKPEFLNRIQKILIFNPLTEEVVRQILYKVIKNLNKRLSLRGIEIFLDSLAEDFIIKRGYSETYGARELERTVDRFITEPISRMILEGKVREGMKVKITFSTDELKFICER
;
A
#
# COMPACT_ATOMS: atom_id res chain seq x y z
N MET A 1 -13.04 -15.67 13.65
CA MET A 1 -12.11 -16.18 14.70
C MET A 1 -10.88 -16.81 14.05
N GLU A 2 -9.75 -16.83 14.73
CA GLU A 2 -8.56 -17.46 14.22
C GLU A 2 -8.61 -18.98 14.48
N LEU A 3 -7.92 -19.74 13.63
CA LEU A 3 -7.76 -21.18 13.80
C LEU A 3 -6.62 -21.45 14.77
N SER A 4 -6.76 -22.41 15.68
CA SER A 4 -5.62 -22.91 16.45
C SER A 4 -4.52 -23.41 15.51
N ARG A 5 -3.28 -23.42 15.95
CA ARG A 5 -2.16 -23.92 15.14
C ARG A 5 -2.37 -25.39 14.73
N ALA A 6 -2.92 -26.21 15.62
CA ALA A 6 -3.26 -27.60 15.30
C ALA A 6 -4.33 -27.67 14.19
N SER A 7 -5.35 -26.80 14.24
CA SER A 7 -6.40 -26.71 13.21
C SER A 7 -5.86 -26.26 11.85
N GLN A 8 -4.88 -25.35 11.81
CA GLN A 8 -4.18 -24.96 10.57
C GLN A 8 -3.41 -26.14 9.95
N ILE A 9 -2.77 -26.96 10.79
CA ILE A 9 -2.07 -28.17 10.34
C ILE A 9 -3.08 -29.17 9.74
N VAL A 10 -4.21 -29.40 10.41
CA VAL A 10 -5.27 -30.29 9.89
C VAL A 10 -5.78 -29.83 8.53
N TYR A 11 -5.97 -28.52 8.33
CA TYR A 11 -6.37 -28.00 7.03
C TYR A 11 -5.32 -28.25 5.94
N THR A 12 -4.04 -28.08 6.26
CA THR A 12 -2.94 -28.38 5.34
C THR A 12 -2.90 -29.87 4.98
N ILE A 13 -3.13 -30.75 5.96
CA ILE A 13 -3.23 -32.20 5.73
C ILE A 13 -4.43 -32.52 4.83
N ALA A 14 -5.58 -31.88 5.07
CA ALA A 14 -6.78 -32.08 4.25
C ALA A 14 -6.56 -31.69 2.77
N ALA A 15 -5.86 -30.60 2.53
CA ALA A 15 -5.48 -30.18 1.18
C ALA A 15 -4.57 -31.22 0.50
N TYR A 16 -3.58 -31.72 1.22
CA TYR A 16 -2.68 -32.75 0.73
C TYR A 16 -3.40 -34.08 0.45
N GLU A 17 -4.34 -34.51 1.31
CA GLU A 17 -5.16 -35.69 1.09
C GLU A 17 -6.09 -35.55 -0.13
N ALA A 18 -6.68 -34.38 -0.33
CA ALA A 18 -7.48 -34.11 -1.52
C ALA A 18 -6.63 -34.23 -2.82
N GLN A 19 -5.43 -33.71 -2.80
CA GLN A 19 -4.48 -33.83 -3.92
C GLN A 19 -4.06 -35.29 -4.17
N LEU A 20 -3.75 -36.06 -3.10
CA LEU A 20 -3.37 -37.48 -3.20
C LEU A 20 -4.50 -38.36 -3.74
N LEU A 21 -5.75 -37.98 -3.49
CA LEU A 21 -6.93 -38.74 -3.94
C LEU A 21 -7.44 -38.21 -5.31
N GLU A 22 -6.66 -37.32 -5.96
CA GLU A 22 -6.99 -36.73 -7.26
C GLU A 22 -8.33 -35.98 -7.26
N ASN A 23 -8.76 -35.45 -6.12
CA ASN A 23 -9.96 -34.65 -6.01
C ASN A 23 -9.68 -33.18 -6.33
N LYS A 24 -10.56 -32.57 -7.11
CA LYS A 24 -10.41 -31.18 -7.57
C LYS A 24 -10.53 -30.15 -6.43
N PHE A 25 -11.35 -30.43 -5.43
CA PHE A 25 -11.65 -29.54 -4.32
C PHE A 25 -11.44 -30.20 -2.96
N ILE A 26 -11.21 -29.36 -1.93
CA ILE A 26 -11.19 -29.80 -0.53
C ILE A 26 -12.63 -29.88 -0.03
N ASP A 27 -13.06 -31.06 0.41
CA ASP A 27 -14.40 -31.29 0.99
C ASP A 27 -14.33 -31.72 2.46
N THR A 28 -15.48 -31.87 3.10
CA THR A 28 -15.66 -32.23 4.51
C THR A 28 -14.92 -33.52 4.88
N GLU A 29 -14.95 -34.52 4.00
CA GLU A 29 -14.28 -35.80 4.17
C GLU A 29 -12.74 -35.66 4.24
N HIS A 30 -12.16 -34.73 3.50
CA HIS A 30 -10.73 -34.43 3.55
C HIS A 30 -10.34 -33.78 4.88
N LEU A 31 -11.19 -32.89 5.44
CA LEU A 31 -10.98 -32.34 6.78
C LEU A 31 -11.01 -33.45 7.84
N PHE A 32 -11.95 -34.40 7.73
CA PHE A 32 -12.03 -35.53 8.64
C PHE A 32 -10.81 -36.44 8.53
N LEU A 33 -10.27 -36.69 7.33
CA LEU A 33 -9.00 -37.38 7.12
C LEU A 33 -7.84 -36.63 7.79
N GLY A 34 -7.82 -35.29 7.70
CA GLY A 34 -6.83 -34.45 8.35
C GLY A 34 -6.85 -34.60 9.85
N LEU A 35 -8.05 -34.58 10.47
CA LEU A 35 -8.24 -34.80 11.89
C LEU A 35 -7.74 -36.22 12.36
N CYS A 36 -7.97 -37.26 11.54
CA CYS A 36 -7.49 -38.61 11.83
C CYS A 36 -5.98 -38.80 11.58
N LYS A 37 -5.30 -37.88 10.91
CA LYS A 37 -3.87 -37.99 10.53
C LYS A 37 -2.96 -37.10 11.36
N ILE A 38 -3.47 -36.12 12.05
CA ILE A 38 -2.66 -35.11 12.75
C ILE A 38 -1.69 -35.74 13.77
N GLU A 39 -2.11 -36.80 14.47
CA GLU A 39 -1.26 -37.52 15.41
C GLU A 39 -0.01 -38.06 14.76
N ASP A 40 -0.13 -38.72 13.59
CA ASP A 40 1.01 -39.32 12.88
C ASP A 40 2.03 -38.23 12.45
N ILE A 41 1.55 -37.01 12.13
CA ILE A 41 2.42 -35.93 11.69
C ILE A 41 3.12 -35.27 12.88
N ILE A 42 2.44 -35.13 14.01
CA ILE A 42 3.08 -34.62 15.22
C ILE A 42 4.07 -35.60 15.83
N ALA A 43 3.84 -36.92 15.67
CA ALA A 43 4.79 -37.96 16.08
C ALA A 43 6.15 -37.88 15.35
N ILE A 44 6.24 -37.18 14.19
CA ILE A 44 7.53 -36.94 13.49
C ILE A 44 8.44 -35.97 14.27
N GLY A 45 7.89 -35.17 15.17
CA GLY A 45 8.60 -34.21 16.02
C GLY A 45 8.67 -32.80 15.49
N LYS A 46 9.09 -31.88 16.36
CA LYS A 46 9.18 -30.42 16.10
C LYS A 46 10.05 -30.09 14.89
N GLU A 47 11.08 -30.90 14.62
CA GLU A 47 12.04 -30.66 13.53
C GLU A 47 11.40 -30.69 12.13
N ALA A 48 10.23 -31.32 12.00
CA ALA A 48 9.47 -31.34 10.75
C ALA A 48 8.73 -30.01 10.42
N PHE A 49 8.67 -29.09 11.38
CA PHE A 49 7.92 -27.85 11.25
C PHE A 49 8.85 -26.66 11.31
N GLN A 50 8.96 -25.92 10.23
CA GLN A 50 9.75 -24.68 10.17
C GLN A 50 9.04 -23.54 10.92
N ASN A 51 9.75 -22.81 11.78
CA ASN A 51 9.29 -21.61 12.50
C ASN A 51 8.23 -21.82 13.60
N ILE A 52 8.22 -22.93 14.32
CA ILE A 52 7.37 -23.13 15.50
C ILE A 52 8.21 -22.97 16.78
N THR A 53 7.72 -22.12 17.71
CA THR A 53 8.35 -21.94 19.03
C THR A 53 8.16 -23.17 19.92
N GLU A 54 8.87 -23.26 21.04
CA GLU A 54 8.69 -24.37 21.98
C GLU A 54 7.32 -24.34 22.67
N GLU A 55 6.86 -23.16 23.03
CA GLU A 55 5.53 -22.94 23.63
C GLU A 55 4.39 -23.28 22.68
N GLU A 56 4.51 -22.86 21.41
CA GLU A 56 3.52 -23.21 20.38
C GLU A 56 3.50 -24.72 20.12
N TRP A 57 4.67 -25.36 20.09
CA TRP A 57 4.75 -26.80 19.90
C TRP A 57 4.11 -27.57 21.06
N GLU A 58 4.35 -27.16 22.31
CA GLU A 58 3.74 -27.75 23.50
C GLU A 58 2.22 -27.56 23.48
N GLY A 59 1.74 -26.40 23.08
CA GLY A 59 0.30 -26.13 22.88
C GLY A 59 -0.34 -27.04 21.84
N ILE A 60 0.29 -27.19 20.65
CA ILE A 60 -0.16 -28.09 19.57
C ILE A 60 -0.17 -29.53 20.07
N HIS A 61 0.90 -29.96 20.74
CA HIS A 61 1.02 -31.33 21.24
C HIS A 61 -0.09 -31.68 22.25
N ASN A 62 -0.34 -30.80 23.20
CA ASN A 62 -1.39 -30.97 24.19
C ASN A 62 -2.80 -31.02 23.55
N GLU A 63 -3.10 -30.11 22.63
CA GLU A 63 -4.39 -30.10 21.90
C GLU A 63 -4.61 -31.39 21.12
N VAL A 64 -3.57 -31.94 20.49
CA VAL A 64 -3.66 -33.18 19.69
C VAL A 64 -3.80 -34.41 20.60
N VAL A 65 -3.11 -34.46 21.75
CA VAL A 65 -3.25 -35.56 22.72
C VAL A 65 -4.67 -35.57 23.29
N GLU A 66 -5.19 -34.41 23.73
CA GLU A 66 -6.57 -34.28 24.21
C GLU A 66 -7.59 -34.70 23.15
N PHE A 67 -7.38 -34.28 21.91
CA PHE A 67 -8.27 -34.62 20.81
C PHE A 67 -8.21 -36.09 20.44
N LYS A 68 -7.04 -36.76 20.51
CA LYS A 68 -6.90 -38.18 20.33
C LYS A 68 -7.71 -38.97 21.38
N ASP A 69 -7.56 -38.61 22.65
CA ASP A 69 -8.29 -39.25 23.76
C ASP A 69 -9.81 -39.05 23.59
N PHE A 70 -10.22 -37.89 23.12
CA PHE A 70 -11.61 -37.60 22.74
C PHE A 70 -12.10 -38.52 21.62
N LEU A 71 -11.35 -38.71 20.51
CA LEU A 71 -11.72 -39.63 19.43
C LEU A 71 -11.82 -41.08 19.90
N LEU A 72 -10.86 -41.55 20.69
CA LEU A 72 -10.88 -42.91 21.26
C LEU A 72 -12.07 -43.12 22.18
N GLY A 73 -12.43 -42.13 22.99
CA GLY A 73 -13.63 -42.13 23.83
C GLY A 73 -14.94 -42.25 23.03
N LYS A 74 -14.97 -41.71 21.80
CA LYS A 74 -16.08 -41.84 20.85
C LYS A 74 -16.04 -43.13 20.03
N GLY A 75 -15.07 -44.03 20.25
CA GLY A 75 -14.91 -45.31 19.52
C GLY A 75 -14.26 -45.15 18.14
N ILE A 76 -13.70 -43.99 17.84
CA ILE A 76 -13.00 -43.73 16.57
C ILE A 76 -11.52 -44.07 16.73
N MET A 77 -11.06 -45.07 15.97
CA MET A 77 -9.64 -45.45 15.89
C MET A 77 -9.00 -44.75 14.67
N PRO A 78 -8.18 -43.70 14.85
CA PRO A 78 -7.70 -42.82 13.74
C PRO A 78 -7.11 -43.60 12.55
N GLN A 79 -6.26 -44.56 12.78
CA GLN A 79 -5.61 -45.34 11.70
C GLN A 79 -6.58 -46.17 10.88
N LYS A 80 -7.49 -46.93 11.52
CA LYS A 80 -8.48 -47.74 10.82
C LYS A 80 -9.49 -46.86 10.07
N THR A 81 -9.92 -45.81 10.71
CA THR A 81 -10.87 -44.85 10.16
C THR A 81 -10.33 -44.18 8.91
N ARG A 82 -9.08 -43.75 8.92
CA ARG A 82 -8.39 -43.15 7.79
C ARG A 82 -8.28 -44.09 6.58
N GLN A 83 -7.84 -45.32 6.81
CA GLN A 83 -7.70 -46.33 5.75
C GLN A 83 -9.05 -46.60 5.08
N ARG A 84 -10.10 -46.75 5.86
CA ARG A 84 -11.44 -47.01 5.34
C ARG A 84 -12.04 -45.83 4.61
N LEU A 85 -11.86 -44.62 5.14
CA LEU A 85 -12.39 -43.40 4.53
C LEU A 85 -11.71 -43.10 3.19
N ARG A 86 -10.39 -43.28 3.06
CA ARG A 86 -9.70 -43.12 1.78
C ARG A 86 -10.27 -44.05 0.71
N LYS A 87 -10.59 -45.31 1.08
CA LYS A 87 -11.21 -46.27 0.15
C LYS A 87 -12.62 -45.81 -0.27
N ILE A 88 -13.43 -45.34 0.65
CA ILE A 88 -14.76 -44.82 0.39
C ILE A 88 -14.72 -43.58 -0.54
N ILE A 89 -13.78 -42.62 -0.30
CA ILE A 89 -13.61 -41.44 -1.15
C ILE A 89 -13.16 -41.86 -2.56
N TYR A 90 -12.22 -42.79 -2.67
CA TYR A 90 -11.74 -43.30 -3.98
C TYR A 90 -12.85 -43.93 -4.82
N GLU A 91 -13.77 -44.69 -4.19
CA GLU A 91 -14.94 -45.36 -4.79
C GLU A 91 -16.11 -44.39 -5.03
N SER A 92 -16.04 -43.15 -4.54
CA SER A 92 -17.15 -42.18 -4.63
C SER A 92 -17.13 -41.35 -5.92
N ASP A 93 -18.27 -40.72 -6.22
CA ASP A 93 -18.45 -39.81 -7.39
C ASP A 93 -17.96 -38.38 -7.09
N MET A 94 -16.98 -38.21 -6.21
CA MET A 94 -16.39 -36.90 -5.97
C MET A 94 -15.68 -36.39 -7.23
N GLU A 95 -15.78 -35.06 -7.47
CA GLU A 95 -15.22 -34.43 -8.69
C GLU A 95 -13.70 -34.60 -8.73
N LYS A 96 -13.24 -35.47 -9.65
CA LYS A 96 -11.81 -35.74 -9.88
C LYS A 96 -11.23 -34.80 -10.90
N GLY A 97 -9.95 -34.41 -10.75
CA GLY A 97 -9.26 -33.54 -11.67
C GLY A 97 -8.04 -32.87 -11.04
N GLU A 98 -7.43 -31.97 -11.77
CA GLU A 98 -6.29 -31.19 -11.28
C GLU A 98 -6.68 -30.38 -10.04
N PHE A 99 -5.93 -30.52 -8.96
CA PHE A 99 -6.23 -29.92 -7.67
C PHE A 99 -6.25 -28.39 -7.74
N SER A 100 -7.36 -27.78 -7.44
CA SER A 100 -7.56 -26.32 -7.55
C SER A 100 -7.20 -25.52 -6.31
N GLY A 101 -7.02 -26.19 -5.15
CA GLY A 101 -6.82 -25.54 -3.86
C GLY A 101 -8.07 -24.91 -3.22
N TYR A 102 -9.22 -24.94 -3.89
CA TYR A 102 -10.46 -24.38 -3.39
C TYR A 102 -11.26 -25.37 -2.53
N ARG A 103 -12.10 -24.80 -1.65
CA ARG A 103 -13.03 -25.56 -0.79
C ARG A 103 -14.39 -25.69 -1.46
N THR A 104 -15.05 -26.86 -1.29
CA THR A 104 -16.46 -27.00 -1.64
C THR A 104 -17.33 -26.07 -0.76
N GLN A 105 -18.57 -25.85 -1.16
CA GLN A 105 -19.52 -25.09 -0.34
C GLN A 105 -19.76 -25.78 1.01
N ARG A 106 -19.89 -27.09 1.05
CA ARG A 106 -20.02 -27.89 2.27
C ARG A 106 -18.85 -27.72 3.22
N CYS A 107 -17.63 -27.75 2.70
CA CYS A 107 -16.43 -27.51 3.49
C CYS A 107 -16.40 -26.09 4.08
N ARG A 108 -16.88 -25.07 3.35
CA ARG A 108 -16.98 -23.69 3.88
C ARG A 108 -18.03 -23.57 4.99
N GLU A 109 -19.12 -24.33 4.91
CA GLU A 109 -20.15 -24.36 5.94
C GLU A 109 -19.62 -24.98 7.22
N VAL A 110 -18.77 -26.03 7.14
CA VAL A 110 -18.08 -26.62 8.31
C VAL A 110 -17.27 -25.57 9.07
N PHE A 111 -16.55 -24.69 8.38
CA PHE A 111 -15.79 -23.61 9.04
C PHE A 111 -16.69 -22.62 9.78
N LYS A 112 -17.86 -22.27 9.21
CA LYS A 112 -18.83 -21.40 9.88
C LYS A 112 -19.41 -22.06 11.14
N ILE A 113 -19.84 -23.32 11.01
CA ILE A 113 -20.37 -24.08 12.14
C ILE A 113 -19.31 -24.23 13.25
N ALA A 114 -18.03 -24.47 12.89
CA ALA A 114 -16.94 -24.54 13.84
C ALA A 114 -16.70 -23.20 14.56
N GLU A 115 -16.84 -22.09 13.85
CA GLU A 115 -16.75 -20.74 14.42
C GLU A 115 -17.92 -20.47 15.38
N ASP A 116 -19.15 -20.83 15.00
CA ASP A 116 -20.34 -20.69 15.85
C ASP A 116 -20.20 -21.52 17.15
N ILE A 117 -19.74 -22.76 17.06
CA ILE A 117 -19.48 -23.63 18.24
C ILE A 117 -18.40 -23.01 19.14
N CYS A 118 -17.33 -22.49 18.55
CA CYS A 118 -16.23 -21.87 19.29
C CYS A 118 -16.70 -20.61 20.06
N ILE A 119 -17.58 -19.80 19.46
CA ILE A 119 -18.18 -18.63 20.08
C ILE A 119 -19.07 -19.05 21.25
N GLU A 120 -19.88 -20.08 21.09
CA GLU A 120 -20.76 -20.61 22.15
C GLU A 120 -19.96 -21.17 23.34
N GLU A 121 -18.83 -21.85 23.08
CA GLU A 121 -17.93 -22.35 24.12
C GLU A 121 -17.03 -21.25 24.72
N GLN A 122 -17.17 -19.97 24.30
CA GLN A 122 -16.36 -18.81 24.72
C GLN A 122 -14.85 -19.03 24.58
N LYS A 123 -14.42 -19.74 23.54
CA LYS A 123 -13.02 -19.96 23.22
C LYS A 123 -12.52 -18.87 22.26
N GLU A 124 -11.24 -18.55 22.34
CA GLU A 124 -10.61 -17.53 21.49
C GLU A 124 -10.23 -18.05 20.10
N GLU A 125 -9.96 -19.37 19.97
CA GLU A 125 -9.51 -20.01 18.75
C GLU A 125 -10.32 -21.26 18.40
N ILE A 126 -10.49 -21.50 17.09
CA ILE A 126 -11.18 -22.70 16.58
C ILE A 126 -10.22 -23.89 16.66
N GLY A 127 -10.43 -24.77 17.63
CA GLY A 127 -9.61 -25.98 17.85
C GLY A 127 -10.14 -27.23 17.12
N LEU A 128 -9.40 -28.33 17.26
CA LEU A 128 -9.67 -29.62 16.60
C LEU A 128 -11.07 -30.19 16.94
N ARG A 129 -11.50 -30.04 18.19
CA ARG A 129 -12.82 -30.49 18.66
C ARG A 129 -13.95 -29.74 17.97
N HIS A 130 -13.80 -28.41 17.76
CA HIS A 130 -14.81 -27.60 17.05
C HIS A 130 -14.99 -28.07 15.62
N PHE A 131 -13.88 -28.36 14.89
CA PHE A 131 -13.96 -28.94 13.54
C PHE A 131 -14.64 -30.30 13.51
N PHE A 132 -14.32 -31.18 14.46
CA PHE A 132 -14.96 -32.49 14.54
C PHE A 132 -16.47 -32.38 14.72
N LEU A 133 -16.90 -31.56 15.66
CA LEU A 133 -18.31 -31.30 15.94
C LEU A 133 -19.02 -30.68 14.72
N ALA A 134 -18.39 -29.69 14.09
CA ALA A 134 -18.94 -29.05 12.90
C ALA A 134 -19.11 -30.03 11.72
N ILE A 135 -18.18 -30.95 11.55
CA ILE A 135 -18.25 -32.00 10.52
C ILE A 135 -19.43 -32.93 10.81
N LEU A 136 -19.67 -33.30 12.05
CA LEU A 136 -20.80 -34.14 12.44
C LEU A 136 -22.14 -33.42 12.23
N VAL A 137 -22.20 -32.12 12.58
CA VAL A 137 -23.43 -31.30 12.41
C VAL A 137 -23.74 -31.11 10.91
N GLN A 138 -22.71 -30.81 10.07
CA GLN A 138 -22.91 -30.68 8.63
C GLN A 138 -23.37 -31.98 7.98
N GLY A 139 -22.90 -33.13 8.50
CA GLY A 139 -23.22 -34.43 7.97
C GLY A 139 -22.63 -34.73 6.58
N SER A 140 -22.41 -36.01 6.32
CA SER A 140 -21.95 -36.45 4.98
C SER A 140 -22.36 -37.89 4.75
N ASN A 141 -22.93 -38.19 3.59
CA ASN A 141 -23.31 -39.57 3.22
C ASN A 141 -22.11 -40.51 3.23
N LEU A 142 -20.90 -40.01 2.90
CA LEU A 142 -19.67 -40.80 2.90
C LEU A 142 -19.17 -41.09 4.32
N LEU A 143 -19.33 -40.11 5.23
CA LEU A 143 -19.01 -40.31 6.65
C LEU A 143 -20.05 -41.21 7.33
N ASP A 144 -21.33 -41.12 6.95
CA ASP A 144 -22.37 -42.02 7.42
C ASP A 144 -22.09 -43.48 7.03
N ARG A 145 -21.66 -43.69 5.77
CA ARG A 145 -21.20 -44.99 5.30
C ARG A 145 -19.97 -45.47 6.08
N LEU A 146 -19.01 -44.57 6.34
CA LEU A 146 -17.83 -44.89 7.13
C LEU A 146 -18.18 -45.38 8.55
N PHE A 147 -19.05 -44.64 9.26
CA PHE A 147 -19.45 -44.98 10.63
C PHE A 147 -20.23 -46.31 10.67
N SER A 148 -21.08 -46.56 9.68
CA SER A 148 -21.75 -47.84 9.54
C SER A 148 -20.76 -49.01 9.31
N ASP A 149 -19.79 -48.84 8.40
CA ASP A 149 -18.79 -49.86 8.07
C ASP A 149 -17.86 -50.17 9.26
N LEU A 150 -17.62 -49.18 10.14
CA LEU A 150 -16.79 -49.35 11.34
C LEU A 150 -17.61 -49.73 12.58
N SER A 151 -18.92 -49.93 12.47
CA SER A 151 -19.84 -50.23 13.56
C SER A 151 -19.77 -49.19 14.71
N ILE A 152 -19.59 -47.92 14.37
CA ILE A 152 -19.56 -46.80 15.32
C ILE A 152 -21.00 -46.36 15.57
N GLU A 153 -21.41 -46.43 16.85
CA GLU A 153 -22.76 -46.05 17.27
C GLU A 153 -22.94 -44.51 17.15
N LYS A 154 -23.86 -44.05 16.30
CA LYS A 154 -24.11 -42.62 16.09
C LYS A 154 -24.48 -41.91 17.38
N GLU A 155 -25.26 -42.57 18.25
CA GLU A 155 -25.66 -41.99 19.54
C GLU A 155 -24.46 -41.62 20.41
N LYS A 156 -23.39 -42.42 20.40
CA LYS A 156 -22.16 -42.07 21.14
C LYS A 156 -21.39 -40.88 20.54
N LEU A 157 -21.49 -40.66 19.22
CA LEU A 157 -20.85 -39.51 18.57
C LEU A 157 -21.48 -38.18 19.03
N TYR A 158 -22.81 -38.21 19.23
CA TYR A 158 -23.59 -37.01 19.62
C TYR A 158 -23.76 -36.90 21.15
N GLU A 159 -23.26 -37.83 21.95
CA GLU A 159 -23.37 -37.78 23.41
C GLU A 159 -22.64 -36.58 24.00
N GLY A 160 -23.39 -35.72 24.69
CA GLY A 160 -22.92 -34.41 25.22
C GLY A 160 -23.08 -33.25 24.25
N ILE A 161 -23.75 -33.46 23.11
CA ILE A 161 -24.11 -32.41 22.17
C ILE A 161 -25.65 -32.28 22.18
N HIS A 162 -26.18 -31.19 22.71
CA HIS A 162 -27.61 -30.91 22.65
C HIS A 162 -27.94 -30.20 21.33
N ILE A 163 -28.40 -30.99 20.35
CA ILE A 163 -28.91 -30.46 19.08
C ILE A 163 -30.42 -30.24 19.23
N VAL A 164 -30.86 -29.00 19.18
CA VAL A 164 -32.31 -28.70 19.16
C VAL A 164 -32.76 -28.70 17.69
N GLU A 165 -33.49 -29.76 17.32
CA GLU A 165 -34.20 -29.79 16.02
C GLU A 165 -35.44 -28.89 16.12
N ASN A 166 -35.42 -27.76 15.44
CA ASN A 166 -36.66 -26.98 15.21
C ASN A 166 -37.47 -27.66 14.08
N LYS A 167 -38.49 -28.44 14.46
CA LYS A 167 -39.50 -28.97 13.53
C LYS A 167 -40.41 -27.83 13.09
N GLY A 168 -40.06 -27.17 11.98
CA GLY A 168 -41.00 -26.36 11.19
C GLY A 168 -41.46 -27.18 10.01
N GLU A 169 -42.81 -27.34 9.86
CA GLU A 169 -43.41 -28.06 8.75
C GLU A 169 -43.11 -27.43 7.39
N SER A 170 -42.70 -28.28 6.50
CA SER A 170 -42.52 -28.19 5.04
C SER A 170 -41.12 -27.92 4.48
N SER A 171 -40.60 -28.99 3.85
CA SER A 171 -39.60 -29.11 2.78
C SER A 171 -38.12 -28.71 3.06
N SER A 172 -37.33 -29.77 3.24
CA SER A 172 -35.89 -29.90 2.80
C SER A 172 -34.90 -28.79 3.09
N LYS A 173 -34.73 -28.33 4.33
CA LYS A 173 -33.51 -27.78 4.87
C LYS A 173 -33.50 -27.92 6.37
N ARG A 174 -32.43 -28.51 6.91
CA ARG A 174 -32.16 -28.60 8.33
C ARG A 174 -31.42 -27.33 8.77
N ASP A 175 -32.14 -26.44 9.47
CA ASP A 175 -31.49 -25.37 10.22
C ASP A 175 -31.15 -25.89 11.61
N PHE A 176 -29.87 -25.90 11.96
CA PHE A 176 -29.40 -26.35 13.27
C PHE A 176 -28.98 -25.14 14.11
N SER A 177 -29.50 -25.02 15.31
CA SER A 177 -28.95 -24.17 16.37
C SER A 177 -28.46 -25.05 17.50
N VAL A 178 -27.21 -24.86 17.93
CA VAL A 178 -26.59 -25.60 19.03
C VAL A 178 -26.74 -24.77 20.29
N ILE A 179 -27.39 -25.29 21.33
CA ILE A 179 -27.49 -24.64 22.62
C ILE A 179 -26.73 -25.49 23.64
N VAL A 180 -25.66 -24.96 24.20
CA VAL A 180 -24.97 -25.54 25.36
C VAL A 180 -25.56 -24.94 26.64
N SER A 181 -26.25 -25.75 27.43
CA SER A 181 -26.85 -25.29 28.66
C SER A 181 -25.93 -25.42 29.87
N GLU A 182 -25.40 -24.32 30.34
CA GLU A 182 -24.97 -24.19 31.73
C GLU A 182 -26.10 -23.59 32.60
N LYS A 183 -26.35 -24.20 33.71
CA LYS A 183 -27.36 -23.78 34.68
C LYS A 183 -27.02 -22.42 35.29
N GLY A 184 -27.95 -21.51 35.15
CA GLY A 184 -28.17 -20.44 36.09
C GLY A 184 -27.63 -19.06 35.75
N LYS A 185 -28.41 -18.33 34.93
CA LYS A 185 -28.66 -16.90 35.11
C LYS A 185 -29.95 -16.52 34.40
N GLU A 186 -30.76 -15.76 35.11
CA GLU A 186 -32.10 -15.33 34.74
C GLU A 186 -32.12 -14.65 33.35
N GLU A 187 -32.99 -15.16 32.46
CA GLU A 187 -33.34 -14.50 31.20
C GLU A 187 -34.03 -13.16 31.48
N VAL A 188 -33.35 -12.08 31.12
CA VAL A 188 -34.02 -10.80 30.87
C VAL A 188 -34.62 -10.91 29.46
N LYS A 189 -35.92 -11.15 29.40
CA LYS A 189 -36.73 -11.03 28.18
C LYS A 189 -36.68 -9.58 27.73
N THR A 190 -35.84 -9.30 26.74
CA THR A 190 -35.96 -8.08 25.94
C THR A 190 -37.03 -8.32 24.87
N ASP A 191 -38.18 -7.72 25.09
CA ASP A 191 -39.25 -7.59 24.10
C ASP A 191 -38.71 -6.69 22.95
N THR A 192 -38.01 -7.28 21.96
CA THR A 192 -37.49 -6.52 20.85
C THR A 192 -38.57 -6.33 19.82
N LYS A 193 -39.14 -5.12 19.74
CA LYS A 193 -40.09 -4.70 18.72
C LYS A 193 -39.45 -4.58 17.31
N THR A 194 -38.15 -4.88 17.14
CA THR A 194 -37.34 -4.62 15.91
C THR A 194 -36.37 -5.76 15.61
N PRO A 195 -36.85 -7.00 15.34
CA PRO A 195 -35.98 -8.17 15.16
C PRO A 195 -35.07 -8.10 13.93
N TYR A 196 -35.51 -7.49 12.81
CA TYR A 196 -34.68 -7.35 11.60
C TYR A 196 -33.62 -6.28 11.77
N LEU A 197 -33.95 -5.14 12.39
CA LEU A 197 -32.99 -4.08 12.70
C LEU A 197 -31.90 -4.55 13.68
N ASP A 198 -32.28 -5.36 14.68
CA ASP A 198 -31.33 -5.91 15.64
C ASP A 198 -30.44 -7.01 15.04
N LYS A 199 -30.94 -7.73 14.03
CA LYS A 199 -30.19 -8.79 13.33
C LYS A 199 -29.20 -8.25 12.28
N PHE A 200 -29.59 -7.22 11.52
CA PHE A 200 -28.82 -6.73 10.39
C PHE A 200 -28.19 -5.35 10.61
N GLY A 201 -28.54 -4.69 11.71
CA GLY A 201 -28.07 -3.37 12.05
C GLY A 201 -27.16 -3.37 13.30
N ARG A 202 -26.32 -2.37 13.39
CA ARG A 202 -25.47 -2.06 14.56
C ARG A 202 -26.08 -0.87 15.29
N ASP A 203 -26.57 -1.06 16.49
CA ASP A 203 -27.18 0.00 17.30
C ASP A 203 -26.11 0.91 17.93
N LEU A 204 -25.84 2.05 17.31
CA LEU A 204 -24.85 3.02 17.78
C LEU A 204 -25.22 3.64 19.14
N THR A 205 -26.52 3.84 19.40
CA THR A 205 -27.01 4.39 20.67
C THR A 205 -26.79 3.41 21.82
N LYS A 206 -26.98 2.10 21.56
CA LYS A 206 -26.68 1.05 22.55
C LYS A 206 -25.19 0.98 22.84
N LEU A 207 -24.37 0.99 21.81
CA LEU A 207 -22.89 0.98 21.94
C LEU A 207 -22.38 2.23 22.68
N ALA A 208 -23.00 3.39 22.45
CA ALA A 208 -22.70 4.61 23.21
C ALA A 208 -23.01 4.45 24.71
N ARG A 209 -24.12 3.80 25.07
CA ARG A 209 -24.45 3.49 26.47
C ARG A 209 -23.43 2.54 27.10
N GLU A 210 -22.97 1.57 26.34
CA GLU A 210 -21.95 0.59 26.74
C GLU A 210 -20.52 1.16 26.74
N ARG A 211 -20.35 2.44 26.33
CA ARG A 211 -19.04 3.12 26.20
C ARG A 211 -18.07 2.38 25.27
N LYS A 212 -18.59 1.73 24.22
CA LYS A 212 -17.80 0.99 23.23
C LYS A 212 -17.45 1.81 21.98
N LEU A 213 -17.98 3.03 21.86
CA LEU A 213 -17.67 3.94 20.77
C LEU A 213 -16.45 4.80 21.11
N SER A 214 -15.62 5.07 20.10
CA SER A 214 -14.52 6.01 20.24
C SER A 214 -15.02 7.45 20.46
N PRO A 215 -14.30 8.29 21.22
CA PRO A 215 -14.72 9.68 21.43
C PRO A 215 -14.67 10.46 20.11
N CYS A 216 -15.74 11.19 19.80
CA CYS A 216 -15.78 12.10 18.65
C CYS A 216 -15.26 13.48 19.09
N ILE A 217 -14.15 13.91 18.51
CA ILE A 217 -13.45 15.13 18.86
C ILE A 217 -13.45 16.08 17.65
N GLY A 218 -13.62 17.38 17.89
CA GLY A 218 -13.48 18.42 16.87
C GLY A 218 -14.67 18.61 15.93
N ARG A 219 -15.73 17.77 15.95
CA ARG A 219 -16.86 17.79 14.99
C ARG A 219 -18.16 18.37 15.55
N ARG A 220 -18.07 19.36 16.42
CA ARG A 220 -19.25 19.93 17.14
C ARG A 220 -20.24 20.58 16.21
N GLU A 221 -19.78 21.36 15.22
CA GLU A 221 -20.65 22.09 14.30
C GLU A 221 -21.37 21.16 13.32
N GLU A 222 -20.68 20.13 12.82
CA GLU A 222 -21.28 19.15 11.94
C GLU A 222 -22.35 18.32 12.69
N ILE A 223 -22.05 17.88 13.91
CA ILE A 223 -23.03 17.17 14.76
C ILE A 223 -24.25 18.05 15.01
N LYS A 224 -24.06 19.33 15.29
CA LYS A 224 -25.14 20.30 15.48
C LYS A 224 -25.98 20.50 14.22
N LYS A 225 -25.35 20.59 13.05
CA LYS A 225 -26.05 20.67 11.75
C LYS A 225 -26.86 19.41 11.48
N VAL A 226 -26.30 18.20 11.72
CA VAL A 226 -27.03 16.93 11.58
C VAL A 226 -28.23 16.89 12.52
N ALA A 227 -28.06 17.24 13.80
CA ALA A 227 -29.16 17.31 14.76
C ALA A 227 -30.24 18.33 14.33
N GLN A 228 -29.84 19.50 13.82
CA GLN A 228 -30.77 20.53 13.32
C GLN A 228 -31.60 20.02 12.12
N ILE A 229 -30.97 19.30 11.19
CA ILE A 229 -31.65 18.73 10.02
C ILE A 229 -32.67 17.66 10.45
N LEU A 230 -32.31 16.78 11.40
CA LEU A 230 -33.22 15.75 11.92
C LEU A 230 -34.48 16.32 12.59
N LEU A 231 -34.46 17.56 13.06
CA LEU A 231 -35.58 18.29 13.64
C LEU A 231 -36.50 18.95 12.63
N GLN A 232 -36.11 19.03 11.34
CA GLN A 232 -36.90 19.69 10.32
C GLN A 232 -38.13 18.85 9.94
N LYS A 233 -39.22 19.53 9.57
CA LYS A 233 -40.45 18.86 9.07
C LYS A 233 -40.31 18.35 7.63
N ARG A 234 -39.48 19.01 6.83
CA ARG A 234 -39.18 18.64 5.43
C ARG A 234 -37.69 18.59 5.27
N LYS A 235 -37.18 17.72 4.40
CA LYS A 235 -35.72 17.49 4.20
C LYS A 235 -34.98 17.14 5.50
N ASN A 236 -35.56 16.22 6.29
CA ASN A 236 -35.09 15.82 7.60
C ASN A 236 -34.04 14.69 7.54
N ASN A 237 -33.51 14.41 6.36
CA ASN A 237 -32.47 13.39 6.19
C ASN A 237 -31.13 14.10 5.89
N PRO A 238 -30.19 14.14 6.84
CA PRO A 238 -28.85 14.66 6.58
C PRO A 238 -28.05 13.70 5.72
N LEU A 239 -27.26 14.27 4.80
CA LEU A 239 -26.29 13.55 3.98
C LEU A 239 -24.90 14.10 4.23
N LEU A 240 -24.05 13.32 4.85
CA LEU A 240 -22.64 13.65 5.08
C LEU A 240 -21.84 13.44 3.79
N VAL A 241 -21.28 14.49 3.23
CA VAL A 241 -20.49 14.44 2.00
C VAL A 241 -19.08 14.95 2.28
N GLY A 242 -18.09 14.15 1.97
CA GLY A 242 -16.67 14.48 2.15
C GLY A 242 -15.77 13.34 1.72
N ASP A 243 -14.49 13.58 1.56
CA ASP A 243 -13.52 12.58 1.12
C ASP A 243 -13.45 11.37 2.06
N ALA A 244 -12.87 10.26 1.60
CA ALA A 244 -12.64 9.09 2.45
C ALA A 244 -11.67 9.45 3.58
N GLY A 245 -11.92 8.94 4.80
CA GLY A 245 -11.03 9.17 5.96
C GLY A 245 -11.18 10.51 6.69
N VAL A 246 -12.14 11.39 6.29
CA VAL A 246 -12.35 12.69 6.99
C VAL A 246 -13.17 12.57 8.28
N GLY A 247 -13.69 11.39 8.63
CA GLY A 247 -14.41 11.13 9.88
C GLY A 247 -15.94 11.29 9.79
N LYS A 248 -16.57 10.99 8.64
CA LYS A 248 -18.04 11.06 8.49
C LYS A 248 -18.79 10.15 9.49
N THR A 249 -18.36 8.92 9.65
CA THR A 249 -18.95 7.94 10.57
C THR A 249 -18.83 8.40 12.02
N CYS A 250 -17.68 9.00 12.40
CA CYS A 250 -17.44 9.57 13.72
C CYS A 250 -18.47 10.65 14.09
N ILE A 251 -18.96 11.45 13.14
CA ILE A 251 -20.00 12.47 13.40
C ILE A 251 -21.30 11.81 13.88
N VAL A 252 -21.69 10.69 13.27
CA VAL A 252 -22.90 9.95 13.64
C VAL A 252 -22.73 9.24 14.99
N GLU A 253 -21.56 8.65 15.22
CA GLU A 253 -21.21 8.07 16.54
C GLU A 253 -21.20 9.14 17.63
N GLY A 254 -20.65 10.34 17.33
CA GLY A 254 -20.68 11.48 18.24
C GLY A 254 -22.09 11.98 18.54
N LEU A 255 -23.00 11.98 17.55
CA LEU A 255 -24.40 12.27 17.78
C LEU A 255 -25.07 11.22 18.70
N ALA A 256 -24.80 9.94 18.48
CA ALA A 256 -25.30 8.87 19.37
C ALA A 256 -24.80 9.03 20.81
N GLN A 257 -23.53 9.41 21.01
CA GLN A 257 -22.98 9.70 22.34
C GLN A 257 -23.69 10.89 22.99
N LYS A 258 -23.94 11.98 22.24
CA LYS A 258 -24.65 13.16 22.75
C LYS A 258 -26.11 12.86 23.10
N ILE A 259 -26.79 11.98 22.36
CA ILE A 259 -28.14 11.51 22.66
C ILE A 259 -28.13 10.77 24.01
N VAL A 260 -27.19 9.87 24.22
CA VAL A 260 -27.07 9.11 25.48
C VAL A 260 -26.74 10.02 26.67
N GLN A 261 -25.89 11.02 26.47
CA GLN A 261 -25.54 12.04 27.48
C GLN A 261 -26.64 13.06 27.74
N ARG A 262 -27.73 13.01 26.93
CA ARG A 262 -28.83 13.98 26.96
C ARG A 262 -28.43 15.43 26.61
N GLU A 263 -27.36 15.59 25.87
CA GLU A 263 -26.85 16.89 25.37
C GLU A 263 -27.48 17.28 24.03
N VAL A 264 -28.69 16.86 23.77
CA VAL A 264 -29.48 17.17 22.59
C VAL A 264 -30.85 17.72 22.96
N PRO A 265 -31.53 18.43 22.05
CA PRO A 265 -32.91 18.89 22.24
C PRO A 265 -33.87 17.74 22.62
N ASP A 266 -34.93 18.03 23.36
CA ASP A 266 -35.87 17.04 23.90
C ASP A 266 -36.42 16.09 22.85
N ASN A 267 -36.70 16.57 21.66
CA ASN A 267 -37.23 15.79 20.51
C ASN A 267 -36.22 14.76 19.96
N LEU A 268 -34.97 14.80 20.37
CA LEU A 268 -33.91 13.88 19.90
C LEU A 268 -33.43 12.93 21.03
N LYS A 269 -33.84 13.16 22.29
CA LYS A 269 -33.34 12.41 23.46
C LYS A 269 -33.62 10.91 23.41
N ASP A 270 -34.75 10.53 22.80
CA ASP A 270 -35.21 9.14 22.74
C ASP A 270 -34.94 8.50 21.37
N LEU A 271 -34.16 9.14 20.53
CA LEU A 271 -33.77 8.58 19.26
C LEU A 271 -32.79 7.42 19.40
N ARG A 272 -33.00 6.42 18.59
CA ARG A 272 -32.16 5.23 18.42
C ARG A 272 -31.53 5.26 17.03
N ILE A 273 -30.21 5.38 16.95
CA ILE A 273 -29.48 5.39 15.68
C ILE A 273 -28.99 3.98 15.41
N ILE A 274 -29.42 3.43 14.26
CA ILE A 274 -29.05 2.07 13.83
C ILE A 274 -28.31 2.17 12.50
N GLU A 275 -27.06 1.79 12.52
CA GLU A 275 -26.22 1.66 11.31
C GLU A 275 -26.59 0.39 10.56
N ILE A 276 -26.91 0.53 9.28
CA ILE A 276 -27.23 -0.59 8.40
C ILE A 276 -26.05 -0.86 7.49
N ASN A 277 -25.47 -2.07 7.61
CA ASN A 277 -24.42 -2.52 6.71
C ASN A 277 -25.05 -3.31 5.56
N ILE A 278 -24.91 -2.78 4.35
CA ILE A 278 -25.46 -3.38 3.13
C ILE A 278 -24.87 -4.77 2.88
N SER A 279 -23.59 -4.96 3.15
CA SER A 279 -22.92 -6.25 3.00
C SER A 279 -23.55 -7.34 3.87
N SER A 280 -24.03 -6.99 5.08
CA SER A 280 -24.71 -7.95 5.96
C SER A 280 -26.11 -8.32 5.47
N LEU A 281 -26.81 -7.42 4.79
CA LEU A 281 -28.10 -7.71 4.17
C LEU A 281 -27.96 -8.64 2.95
N VAL A 282 -26.87 -8.51 2.19
CA VAL A 282 -26.55 -9.34 1.01
C VAL A 282 -25.98 -10.69 1.43
N ALA A 283 -25.22 -10.75 2.52
CA ALA A 283 -24.59 -11.97 3.00
C ALA A 283 -25.63 -13.08 3.26
N GLY A 284 -25.41 -14.25 2.64
CA GLY A 284 -26.31 -15.39 2.75
C GLY A 284 -27.68 -15.25 2.03
N ALA A 285 -27.89 -14.21 1.21
CA ALA A 285 -29.02 -14.15 0.30
C ALA A 285 -28.70 -14.96 -0.97
N MET A 286 -29.32 -16.13 -1.13
CA MET A 286 -29.11 -16.99 -2.29
C MET A 286 -29.78 -16.46 -3.56
N TYR A 287 -30.86 -15.67 -3.40
CA TYR A 287 -31.66 -15.12 -4.49
C TYR A 287 -31.86 -13.61 -4.24
N ARG A 288 -31.97 -12.85 -5.31
CA ARG A 288 -32.24 -11.42 -5.33
C ARG A 288 -33.42 -11.00 -4.43
N GLY A 289 -34.52 -11.75 -4.48
CA GLY A 289 -35.71 -11.47 -3.69
C GLY A 289 -35.55 -11.56 -2.19
N GLN A 290 -34.59 -12.35 -1.69
CA GLN A 290 -34.29 -12.42 -0.25
C GLN A 290 -33.65 -11.16 0.30
N PHE A 291 -32.78 -10.51 -0.48
CA PHE A 291 -32.22 -9.23 -0.11
C PHE A 291 -33.30 -8.14 -0.12
N GLU A 292 -34.12 -8.11 -1.16
CA GLU A 292 -35.21 -7.15 -1.27
C GLU A 292 -36.18 -7.29 -0.08
N GLU A 293 -36.56 -8.51 0.28
CA GLU A 293 -37.42 -8.81 1.43
C GLU A 293 -36.78 -8.37 2.77
N ARG A 294 -35.50 -8.63 2.96
CA ARG A 294 -34.77 -8.18 4.18
C ARG A 294 -34.76 -6.66 4.29
N LEU A 295 -34.43 -5.96 3.21
CA LEU A 295 -34.42 -4.50 3.17
C LEU A 295 -35.82 -3.91 3.39
N GLU A 296 -36.87 -4.50 2.78
CA GLU A 296 -38.27 -4.08 3.03
C GLU A 296 -38.67 -4.24 4.47
N ASN A 297 -38.29 -5.36 5.13
CA ASN A 297 -38.59 -5.58 6.54
C ASN A 297 -37.86 -4.61 7.45
N VAL A 298 -36.56 -4.30 7.18
CA VAL A 298 -35.80 -3.25 7.87
C VAL A 298 -36.49 -1.89 7.75
N ILE A 299 -36.94 -1.52 6.56
CA ILE A 299 -37.66 -0.27 6.32
C ILE A 299 -39.03 -0.26 7.00
N LYS A 300 -39.76 -1.35 7.00
CA LYS A 300 -41.06 -1.48 7.70
C LYS A 300 -40.87 -1.31 9.23
N GLU A 301 -39.85 -1.93 9.82
CA GLU A 301 -39.58 -1.76 11.24
C GLU A 301 -39.16 -0.32 11.58
N ALA A 302 -38.34 0.30 10.74
CA ALA A 302 -37.95 1.69 10.92
C ALA A 302 -39.12 2.66 10.76
N SER A 303 -40.01 2.43 9.80
CA SER A 303 -41.20 3.28 9.57
C SER A 303 -42.26 3.14 10.68
N SER A 304 -42.34 1.96 11.29
CA SER A 304 -43.27 1.70 12.40
C SER A 304 -42.85 2.33 13.72
N ASN A 305 -41.60 2.79 13.83
CA ASN A 305 -41.03 3.35 15.05
C ASN A 305 -40.42 4.74 14.77
N SER A 306 -41.14 5.80 15.12
CA SER A 306 -40.73 7.19 14.85
C SER A 306 -39.45 7.64 15.56
N ASN A 307 -38.98 6.89 16.55
CA ASN A 307 -37.73 7.15 17.28
C ASN A 307 -36.50 6.48 16.68
N ILE A 308 -36.65 5.75 15.57
CA ILE A 308 -35.54 5.11 14.86
C ILE A 308 -35.01 6.02 13.76
N VAL A 309 -33.69 6.15 13.71
CA VAL A 309 -32.94 6.81 12.62
C VAL A 309 -32.00 5.78 12.01
N LEU A 310 -32.16 5.51 10.73
CA LEU A 310 -31.23 4.63 10.01
C LEU A 310 -29.98 5.41 9.64
N PHE A 311 -28.80 4.86 9.90
CA PHE A 311 -27.56 5.35 9.37
C PHE A 311 -27.08 4.42 8.28
N ILE A 312 -26.82 4.96 7.09
CA ILE A 312 -26.34 4.20 5.93
C ILE A 312 -25.03 4.81 5.49
N ASP A 313 -23.94 4.14 5.83
CA ASP A 313 -22.63 4.53 5.27
C ASP A 313 -22.51 4.05 3.83
N GLU A 314 -21.75 4.77 3.03
CA GLU A 314 -21.62 4.54 1.58
C GLU A 314 -23.00 4.38 0.87
N ILE A 315 -23.95 5.27 1.17
CA ILE A 315 -25.32 5.21 0.64
C ILE A 315 -25.39 5.11 -0.90
N HIS A 316 -24.36 5.55 -1.60
CA HIS A 316 -24.22 5.43 -3.05
C HIS A 316 -24.20 3.97 -3.53
N THR A 317 -23.78 3.01 -2.69
CA THR A 317 -23.78 1.58 -3.01
C THR A 317 -25.18 1.03 -3.23
N ILE A 318 -26.17 1.60 -2.53
CA ILE A 318 -27.59 1.26 -2.73
C ILE A 318 -28.14 1.92 -4.00
N ILE A 319 -27.72 3.17 -4.27
CA ILE A 319 -28.30 4.03 -5.28
C ILE A 319 -27.67 3.81 -6.65
N GLY A 320 -26.35 3.55 -6.70
CA GLY A 320 -25.57 3.46 -7.94
C GLY A 320 -25.52 2.09 -8.60
N ALA A 321 -26.04 1.08 -7.94
CA ALA A 321 -25.94 -0.31 -8.36
C ALA A 321 -26.76 -0.69 -9.61
N GLY A 322 -27.44 0.27 -10.25
CA GLY A 322 -28.36 0.01 -11.41
C GLY A 322 -27.71 -0.08 -12.80
N SER A 323 -26.38 0.11 -12.97
CA SER A 323 -25.78 0.26 -14.31
C SER A 323 -25.05 -0.96 -14.89
N ALA A 324 -24.91 -2.06 -14.15
CA ALA A 324 -24.21 -3.26 -14.63
C ALA A 324 -25.01 -4.54 -14.34
N GLY A 325 -26.06 -4.80 -15.08
CA GLY A 325 -26.72 -6.12 -15.27
C GLY A 325 -27.03 -7.07 -14.11
N SER A 326 -26.53 -6.80 -12.91
CA SER A 326 -26.68 -7.63 -11.69
C SER A 326 -26.97 -6.81 -10.43
N ALA A 327 -27.22 -5.53 -10.54
CA ALA A 327 -27.27 -4.62 -9.42
C ALA A 327 -28.69 -4.49 -8.87
N LEU A 328 -28.73 -4.78 -7.64
CA LEU A 328 -29.74 -4.63 -6.61
C LEU A 328 -30.59 -3.37 -6.79
N ASP A 329 -31.87 -3.51 -7.10
CA ASP A 329 -32.86 -2.42 -7.13
C ASP A 329 -33.23 -1.93 -5.72
N ALA A 330 -32.25 -1.94 -4.79
CA ALA A 330 -32.46 -1.42 -3.44
C ALA A 330 -32.85 0.06 -3.45
N ALA A 331 -32.42 0.79 -4.48
CA ALA A 331 -32.86 2.17 -4.69
C ALA A 331 -34.37 2.26 -4.87
N ASN A 332 -35.00 1.30 -5.55
CA ASN A 332 -36.45 1.32 -5.79
C ASN A 332 -37.28 1.05 -4.53
N ILE A 333 -36.68 0.41 -3.54
CA ILE A 333 -37.32 0.16 -2.23
C ILE A 333 -37.09 1.35 -1.28
N LEU A 334 -35.87 1.92 -1.24
CA LEU A 334 -35.52 3.01 -0.33
C LEU A 334 -36.11 4.36 -0.77
N LYS A 335 -36.09 4.66 -2.09
CA LYS A 335 -36.59 5.94 -2.64
C LYS A 335 -38.03 6.26 -2.28
N PRO A 336 -39.01 5.33 -2.40
CA PRO A 336 -40.41 5.59 -2.00
C PRO A 336 -40.53 5.86 -0.49
N ALA A 337 -39.84 5.12 0.37
CA ALA A 337 -39.87 5.30 1.81
C ALA A 337 -39.31 6.67 2.25
N LEU A 338 -38.18 7.09 1.65
CA LEU A 338 -37.62 8.43 1.84
C LEU A 338 -38.54 9.50 1.24
N ALA A 339 -39.17 9.24 0.07
CA ALA A 339 -40.05 10.19 -0.62
C ALA A 339 -41.31 10.48 0.20
N ARG A 340 -41.91 9.50 0.81
CA ARG A 340 -43.09 9.69 1.69
C ARG A 340 -42.72 10.29 3.05
N GLY A 341 -41.45 10.23 3.46
CA GLY A 341 -40.99 10.64 4.81
C GLY A 341 -41.33 9.61 5.88
N ASP A 342 -41.52 8.35 5.48
CA ASP A 342 -41.87 7.24 6.37
C ASP A 342 -40.67 6.87 7.30
N ILE A 343 -39.46 7.19 6.91
CA ILE A 343 -38.22 6.90 7.64
C ILE A 343 -37.35 8.14 7.78
N LYS A 344 -36.59 8.20 8.86
CA LYS A 344 -35.48 9.14 9.04
C LYS A 344 -34.18 8.42 8.71
N CYS A 345 -33.33 9.04 7.88
CA CYS A 345 -32.09 8.44 7.42
C CYS A 345 -30.96 9.46 7.46
N ILE A 346 -29.83 9.05 8.00
CA ILE A 346 -28.53 9.74 7.85
C ILE A 346 -27.77 8.96 6.79
N GLY A 347 -27.36 9.62 5.71
CA GLY A 347 -26.50 9.03 4.69
C GLY A 347 -25.08 9.55 4.82
N ALA A 348 -24.10 8.74 4.41
CA ALA A 348 -22.71 9.20 4.21
C ALA A 348 -22.20 8.75 2.83
N THR A 349 -21.43 9.60 2.16
CA THR A 349 -20.87 9.31 0.83
C THR A 349 -19.64 10.17 0.56
N THR A 350 -18.89 9.85 -0.50
CA THR A 350 -17.78 10.69 -0.95
C THR A 350 -18.27 11.81 -1.89
N THR A 351 -17.44 12.84 -2.07
CA THR A 351 -17.74 13.98 -2.95
C THR A 351 -17.98 13.54 -4.39
N ASN A 352 -17.17 12.61 -4.91
CA ASN A 352 -17.28 12.11 -6.27
C ASN A 352 -18.56 11.31 -6.50
N GLU A 353 -18.91 10.45 -5.55
CA GLU A 353 -20.08 9.59 -5.61
C GLU A 353 -21.38 10.39 -5.41
N TYR A 354 -21.36 11.42 -4.56
CA TYR A 354 -22.46 12.37 -4.43
C TYR A 354 -22.80 13.00 -5.80
N ARG A 355 -21.80 13.56 -6.50
CA ARG A 355 -21.99 14.17 -7.82
C ARG A 355 -22.46 13.17 -8.89
N LYS A 356 -21.96 11.92 -8.81
CA LYS A 356 -22.26 10.89 -9.80
C LYS A 356 -23.66 10.29 -9.65
N TYR A 357 -24.11 10.03 -8.42
CA TYR A 357 -25.29 9.21 -8.15
C TYR A 357 -26.44 9.96 -7.46
N ILE A 358 -26.17 10.94 -6.60
CA ILE A 358 -27.21 11.58 -5.78
C ILE A 358 -27.62 12.92 -6.34
N GLU A 359 -26.69 13.78 -6.69
CA GLU A 359 -26.95 15.12 -7.25
C GLU A 359 -27.73 15.06 -8.56
N LYS A 360 -27.54 14.02 -9.36
CA LYS A 360 -28.26 13.77 -10.63
C LYS A 360 -29.66 13.20 -10.46
N ASP A 361 -30.03 12.76 -9.26
CA ASP A 361 -31.33 12.20 -8.98
C ASP A 361 -32.23 13.18 -8.24
N PRO A 362 -33.20 13.84 -8.94
CA PRO A 362 -34.05 14.88 -8.34
C PRO A 362 -34.91 14.41 -7.17
N ALA A 363 -35.19 13.09 -7.11
CA ALA A 363 -36.01 12.52 -6.05
C ALA A 363 -35.23 12.44 -4.74
N LEU A 364 -33.95 12.13 -4.80
CA LEU A 364 -33.06 12.06 -3.64
C LEU A 364 -32.58 13.45 -3.21
N GLU A 365 -32.19 14.29 -4.16
CA GLU A 365 -31.72 15.66 -3.88
C GLU A 365 -32.75 16.47 -3.08
N ARG A 366 -34.05 16.28 -3.38
CA ARG A 366 -35.13 16.96 -2.65
C ARG A 366 -35.37 16.41 -1.24
N ARG A 367 -34.83 15.27 -0.90
CA ARG A 367 -35.05 14.58 0.40
C ARG A 367 -33.88 14.63 1.35
N PHE A 368 -32.68 14.72 0.79
CA PHE A 368 -31.47 14.88 1.59
C PHE A 368 -31.07 16.35 1.71
N GLN A 369 -30.52 16.70 2.86
CA GLN A 369 -29.83 17.96 3.06
C GLN A 369 -28.35 17.69 3.27
N VAL A 370 -27.51 18.26 2.39
CA VAL A 370 -26.07 18.01 2.41
C VAL A 370 -25.40 18.73 3.59
N VAL A 371 -24.55 18.00 4.28
CA VAL A 371 -23.61 18.51 5.27
C VAL A 371 -22.21 18.18 4.77
N TRP A 372 -21.49 19.21 4.34
CA TRP A 372 -20.12 19.07 3.89
C TRP A 372 -19.21 18.78 5.08
N VAL A 373 -18.38 17.75 4.96
CA VAL A 373 -17.39 17.34 5.94
C VAL A 373 -16.01 17.54 5.34
N GLU A 374 -15.36 18.59 5.74
CA GLU A 374 -14.04 18.96 5.24
C GLU A 374 -12.93 18.20 5.99
N GLU A 375 -11.75 18.08 5.36
CA GLU A 375 -10.55 17.56 6.01
C GLU A 375 -10.18 18.47 7.19
N PRO A 376 -9.96 17.96 8.40
CA PRO A 376 -9.56 18.79 9.53
C PRO A 376 -8.18 19.41 9.30
N THR A 377 -7.95 20.56 9.90
CA THR A 377 -6.63 21.18 9.91
C THR A 377 -5.63 20.30 10.69
N PRO A 378 -4.31 20.49 10.47
CA PRO A 378 -3.30 19.76 11.24
C PRO A 378 -3.44 19.92 12.76
N GLU A 379 -3.84 21.11 13.21
CA GLU A 379 -4.08 21.44 14.63
C GLU A 379 -5.27 20.64 15.18
N GLU A 380 -6.39 20.62 14.44
CA GLU A 380 -7.57 19.83 14.80
C GLU A 380 -7.28 18.32 14.79
N ALA A 381 -6.50 17.85 13.81
CA ALA A 381 -6.08 16.45 13.76
C ALA A 381 -5.19 16.07 14.95
N LEU A 382 -4.33 16.97 15.41
CA LEU A 382 -3.52 16.77 16.60
C LEU A 382 -4.41 16.66 17.87
N GLU A 383 -5.45 17.49 17.99
CA GLU A 383 -6.41 17.40 19.08
C GLU A 383 -7.17 16.06 19.06
N ILE A 384 -7.56 15.60 17.88
CA ILE A 384 -8.20 14.29 17.70
C ILE A 384 -7.26 13.17 18.18
N LEU A 385 -6.00 13.18 17.76
CA LEU A 385 -5.02 12.19 18.19
C LEU A 385 -4.76 12.22 19.71
N LYS A 386 -4.67 13.42 20.30
CA LYS A 386 -4.54 13.57 21.76
C LYS A 386 -5.70 12.94 22.51
N GLY A 387 -6.91 13.08 21.99
CA GLY A 387 -8.09 12.48 22.60
C GLY A 387 -8.21 10.96 22.41
N LEU A 388 -7.64 10.42 21.33
CA LEU A 388 -7.60 8.98 21.09
C LEU A 388 -6.44 8.28 21.80
N ARG A 389 -5.43 9.03 22.26
CA ARG A 389 -4.21 8.53 22.89
C ARG A 389 -4.43 7.51 24.00
N GLU A 390 -5.32 7.80 24.93
CA GLU A 390 -5.59 6.89 26.06
C GLU A 390 -6.09 5.52 25.60
N GLY A 391 -6.86 5.47 24.50
CA GLY A 391 -7.34 4.24 23.91
C GLY A 391 -6.17 3.41 23.37
N PHE A 392 -5.27 4.03 22.59
CA PHE A 392 -4.08 3.38 22.07
C PHE A 392 -3.13 2.92 23.18
N GLU A 393 -2.86 3.79 24.17
CA GLU A 393 -1.99 3.45 25.30
C GLU A 393 -2.50 2.26 26.12
N LYS A 394 -3.82 2.17 26.32
CA LYS A 394 -4.45 1.04 27.03
C LYS A 394 -4.38 -0.25 26.22
N TYR A 395 -4.59 -0.15 24.90
CA TYR A 395 -4.62 -1.32 24.02
C TYR A 395 -3.22 -1.89 23.79
N TYR A 396 -2.26 -1.04 23.38
CA TYR A 396 -0.92 -1.45 23.02
C TYR A 396 0.06 -1.49 24.21
N LYS A 397 -0.31 -0.95 25.38
CA LYS A 397 0.56 -0.81 26.56
C LYS A 397 1.85 -0.02 26.27
N VAL A 398 1.76 0.96 25.36
CA VAL A 398 2.88 1.82 24.93
C VAL A 398 2.52 3.27 25.22
N LYS A 399 3.42 4.04 25.88
CA LYS A 399 3.22 5.47 26.12
C LYS A 399 3.48 6.30 24.88
N ILE A 400 2.59 7.24 24.57
CA ILE A 400 2.65 8.08 23.37
C ILE A 400 2.92 9.55 23.76
N PRO A 401 4.16 10.06 23.63
CA PRO A 401 4.48 11.46 23.91
C PRO A 401 3.83 12.43 22.93
N ASP A 402 3.51 13.65 23.38
CA ASP A 402 2.90 14.70 22.54
C ASP A 402 3.74 15.01 21.30
N LYS A 403 5.07 15.08 21.42
CA LYS A 403 5.98 15.31 20.31
C LYS A 403 5.87 14.25 19.20
N VAL A 404 5.52 13.02 19.57
CA VAL A 404 5.34 11.93 18.60
C VAL A 404 4.05 12.10 17.82
N LEU A 405 2.97 12.55 18.50
CA LEU A 405 1.70 12.88 17.85
C LEU A 405 1.86 14.07 16.89
N GLU A 406 2.57 15.12 17.30
CA GLU A 406 2.87 16.27 16.45
C GLU A 406 3.63 15.84 15.19
N LYS A 407 4.67 15.01 15.34
CA LYS A 407 5.44 14.49 14.20
C LYS A 407 4.65 13.51 13.32
N ALA A 408 3.73 12.74 13.89
CA ALA A 408 2.86 11.86 13.11
C ALA A 408 1.93 12.67 12.21
N VAL A 409 1.34 13.77 12.71
CA VAL A 409 0.53 14.68 11.89
C VAL A 409 1.40 15.39 10.85
N GLU A 410 2.53 15.98 11.23
CA GLU A 410 3.44 16.68 10.32
C GLU A 410 3.88 15.77 9.16
N PHE A 411 4.36 14.57 9.47
CA PHE A 411 4.83 13.62 8.48
C PHE A 411 3.68 13.08 7.61
N SER A 412 2.49 12.86 8.19
CA SER A 412 1.34 12.42 7.42
C SER A 412 0.90 13.47 6.39
N VAL A 413 0.90 14.75 6.77
CA VAL A 413 0.55 15.86 5.87
C VAL A 413 1.59 15.98 4.76
N ARG A 414 2.87 15.93 5.11
CA ARG A 414 3.97 16.13 4.17
C ARG A 414 4.19 14.96 3.21
N TYR A 415 4.06 13.72 3.70
CA TYR A 415 4.50 12.53 2.94
C TYR A 415 3.36 11.62 2.46
N LEU A 416 2.14 11.75 2.98
CA LEU A 416 0.99 10.95 2.58
C LEU A 416 -0.10 11.85 1.98
N THR A 417 0.15 12.34 0.77
CA THR A 417 -0.74 13.29 0.06
C THR A 417 -2.02 12.66 -0.49
N ASP A 418 -2.01 11.35 -0.75
CA ASP A 418 -3.15 10.61 -1.30
C ASP A 418 -4.25 10.30 -0.27
N PHE A 419 -3.94 10.44 1.01
CA PHE A 419 -4.84 10.15 2.12
C PHE A 419 -5.24 11.44 2.85
N ARG A 420 -6.34 11.40 3.60
CA ARG A 420 -6.87 12.55 4.31
C ARG A 420 -6.68 12.43 5.84
N LEU A 421 -6.55 13.59 6.49
CA LEU A 421 -6.64 13.68 7.95
C LEU A 421 -8.11 13.47 8.39
N PRO A 422 -8.35 12.91 9.58
CA PRO A 422 -7.35 12.44 10.58
C PRO A 422 -6.89 11.01 10.33
N ASP A 423 -7.53 10.26 9.44
CA ASP A 423 -7.36 8.83 9.23
C ASP A 423 -5.91 8.42 8.96
N LYS A 424 -5.22 9.13 8.04
CA LYS A 424 -3.80 8.87 7.74
C LYS A 424 -2.88 9.00 8.96
N ALA A 425 -3.18 9.94 9.88
CA ALA A 425 -2.37 10.13 11.08
C ALA A 425 -2.70 9.11 12.17
N ILE A 426 -3.96 8.73 12.31
CA ILE A 426 -4.44 7.65 13.18
C ILE A 426 -3.77 6.34 12.79
N ASP A 427 -3.82 5.98 11.53
CA ASP A 427 -3.20 4.79 10.96
C ASP A 427 -1.69 4.69 11.21
N ILE A 428 -0.98 5.82 11.15
CA ILE A 428 0.46 5.85 11.43
C ILE A 428 0.72 5.50 12.89
N ILE A 429 -0.03 6.10 13.82
CA ILE A 429 0.11 5.83 15.25
C ILE A 429 -0.23 4.37 15.54
N ASP A 430 -1.33 3.86 15.00
CA ASP A 430 -1.76 2.48 15.17
C ASP A 430 -0.69 1.48 14.71
N GLN A 431 -0.17 1.66 13.50
CA GLN A 431 0.91 0.80 12.97
C GLN A 431 2.22 0.94 13.74
N ALA A 432 2.57 2.14 14.20
CA ALA A 432 3.79 2.34 14.97
C ALA A 432 3.70 1.65 16.34
N CYS A 433 2.56 1.77 17.02
CA CYS A 433 2.30 1.07 18.28
C CYS A 433 2.31 -0.46 18.11
N SER A 434 1.67 -0.97 17.07
CA SER A 434 1.64 -2.40 16.74
C SER A 434 3.04 -2.95 16.50
N LYS A 435 3.86 -2.27 15.68
CA LYS A 435 5.26 -2.66 15.43
C LYS A 435 6.12 -2.61 16.69
N LYS A 436 5.88 -1.63 17.55
CA LYS A 436 6.60 -1.50 18.83
C LYS A 436 6.28 -2.70 19.73
N LEU A 437 5.01 -3.06 19.85
CA LEU A 437 4.56 -4.23 20.60
C LEU A 437 5.19 -5.52 20.06
N LEU A 438 5.20 -5.73 18.75
CA LEU A 438 5.83 -6.91 18.14
C LEU A 438 7.33 -7.00 18.42
N LYS A 439 8.04 -5.87 18.39
CA LYS A 439 9.48 -5.85 18.73
C LYS A 439 9.71 -6.22 20.20
N SER A 440 8.88 -5.74 21.12
CA SER A 440 8.99 -6.07 22.54
C SER A 440 8.77 -7.56 22.80
N LEU A 441 7.83 -8.17 22.12
CA LEU A 441 7.55 -9.62 22.20
C LEU A 441 8.68 -10.49 21.66
N SER A 442 9.40 -9.99 20.63
CA SER A 442 10.48 -10.75 19.97
C SER A 442 11.80 -10.77 20.75
N PHE A 443 12.03 -9.82 21.65
CA PHE A 443 13.33 -9.63 22.34
C PHE A 443 13.33 -9.94 23.84
N SER A 444 12.20 -10.17 24.47
CA SER A 444 12.15 -10.42 25.93
C SER A 444 12.00 -11.90 26.26
N LYS A 445 13.11 -12.59 26.46
CA LYS A 445 13.18 -13.72 27.38
C LYS A 445 13.11 -13.15 28.81
N GLY A 446 11.91 -13.07 29.36
CA GLY A 446 11.69 -12.76 30.78
C GLY A 446 11.30 -11.31 31.09
N SER A 447 10.08 -11.17 31.66
CA SER A 447 9.52 -9.99 32.36
C SER A 447 9.22 -8.76 31.51
N ILE A 448 7.98 -8.63 31.07
CA ILE A 448 7.36 -7.38 30.60
C ILE A 448 7.25 -6.44 31.81
N SER A 449 8.18 -5.52 31.99
CA SER A 449 8.11 -4.50 33.04
C SER A 449 8.82 -3.19 32.70
N VAL A 450 8.82 -2.78 31.45
CA VAL A 450 9.20 -1.40 31.10
C VAL A 450 8.06 -0.84 30.25
N GLU A 451 7.41 0.25 30.73
CA GLU A 451 6.50 1.05 29.92
C GLU A 451 7.28 1.54 28.69
N GLU A 452 7.16 0.85 27.57
CA GLU A 452 7.79 1.27 26.32
C GLU A 452 7.17 2.58 25.84
N LYS A 453 8.02 3.52 25.42
CA LYS A 453 7.60 4.80 24.85
C LYS A 453 7.74 4.75 23.34
N LEU A 454 6.73 5.23 22.64
CA LEU A 454 6.80 5.43 21.19
C LEU A 454 7.78 6.56 20.89
N THR A 455 8.62 6.39 19.88
CA THR A 455 9.64 7.35 19.47
C THR A 455 9.33 7.95 18.09
N ILE A 456 9.96 9.06 17.77
CA ILE A 456 9.86 9.68 16.43
C ILE A 456 10.42 8.72 15.37
N GLU A 457 11.41 7.91 15.71
CA GLU A 457 11.98 6.90 14.81
C GLU A 457 10.98 5.81 14.45
N ASP A 458 10.14 5.38 15.43
CA ASP A 458 9.09 4.38 15.17
C ASP A 458 8.06 4.93 14.15
N ILE A 459 7.71 6.22 14.25
CA ILE A 459 6.86 6.91 13.26
C ILE A 459 7.56 7.00 11.89
N ALA A 460 8.85 7.36 11.89
CA ALA A 460 9.62 7.47 10.66
C ALA A 460 9.72 6.14 9.91
N ILE A 461 9.84 5.01 10.62
CA ILE A 461 9.84 3.67 10.02
C ILE A 461 8.50 3.40 9.31
N VAL A 462 7.37 3.73 9.93
CA VAL A 462 6.04 3.52 9.31
C VAL A 462 5.88 4.41 8.07
N ILE A 463 6.24 5.68 8.17
CA ILE A 463 6.19 6.60 7.03
C ILE A 463 7.10 6.14 5.90
N SER A 464 8.33 5.71 6.24
CA SER A 464 9.30 5.20 5.27
C SER A 464 8.73 4.05 4.42
N GLU A 465 8.06 3.11 5.05
CA GLU A 465 7.45 1.98 4.34
C GLU A 465 6.26 2.39 3.46
N ARG A 466 5.41 3.31 3.95
CA ARG A 466 4.23 3.77 3.19
C ARG A 466 4.60 4.70 2.04
N ALA A 467 5.45 5.68 2.30
CA ALA A 467 5.86 6.69 1.32
C ALA A 467 7.06 6.25 0.48
N LYS A 468 7.68 5.09 0.80
CA LYS A 468 8.90 4.58 0.16
C LYS A 468 10.06 5.57 0.22
N ILE A 469 10.21 6.25 1.36
CA ILE A 469 11.27 7.22 1.64
C ILE A 469 12.21 6.59 2.67
N PRO A 470 13.55 6.64 2.49
CA PRO A 470 14.47 6.10 3.49
C PRO A 470 14.30 6.74 4.87
N VAL A 471 14.40 5.94 5.95
CA VAL A 471 14.22 6.41 7.34
C VAL A 471 15.20 7.53 7.68
N GLN A 472 16.44 7.46 7.17
CA GLN A 472 17.45 8.49 7.39
C GLN A 472 17.02 9.88 6.86
N TYR A 473 16.19 9.92 5.83
CA TYR A 473 15.63 11.18 5.31
C TYR A 473 14.71 11.87 6.33
N LEU A 474 14.04 11.09 7.18
CA LEU A 474 13.06 11.56 8.15
C LEU A 474 13.67 11.89 9.50
N THR A 475 14.84 11.27 9.85
CA THR A 475 15.42 11.32 11.19
C THR A 475 16.68 12.17 11.30
N GLN A 476 17.44 12.38 10.21
CA GLN A 476 18.60 13.25 10.21
C GLN A 476 18.19 14.72 10.12
N GLU A 477 18.95 15.62 10.78
CA GLU A 477 18.81 17.04 10.55
C GLU A 477 19.13 17.34 9.07
N GLU A 478 18.08 17.58 8.29
CA GLU A 478 18.15 17.87 6.84
C GLU A 478 19.16 18.98 6.55
N SER A 479 19.29 19.93 7.47
CA SER A 479 20.21 21.05 7.41
C SER A 479 21.69 20.64 7.32
N GLN A 480 22.14 19.72 8.18
CA GLN A 480 23.54 19.28 8.18
C GLN A 480 23.90 18.51 6.91
N ARG A 481 22.96 17.70 6.44
CA ARG A 481 23.14 16.94 5.22
C ARG A 481 23.21 17.83 3.98
N LEU A 482 22.36 18.84 3.87
CA LEU A 482 22.38 19.78 2.75
C LEU A 482 23.67 20.59 2.66
N LEU A 483 24.36 20.79 3.76
CA LEU A 483 25.71 21.38 3.74
C LEU A 483 26.76 20.48 3.07
N MET A 484 26.57 19.14 3.09
CA MET A 484 27.47 18.18 2.45
C MET A 484 27.15 17.92 0.97
N LEU A 485 26.01 18.42 0.45
CA LEU A 485 25.58 18.19 -0.93
C LEU A 485 26.66 18.57 -1.95
N GLU A 486 27.25 19.72 -1.76
CA GLU A 486 28.26 20.27 -2.67
C GLU A 486 29.52 19.39 -2.73
N SER A 487 30.02 18.97 -1.57
CA SER A 487 31.18 18.08 -1.50
C SER A 487 30.92 16.71 -2.12
N PHE A 488 29.72 16.15 -1.90
CA PHE A 488 29.30 14.88 -2.53
C PHE A 488 29.24 15.01 -4.06
N LEU A 489 28.62 16.09 -4.55
CA LEU A 489 28.54 16.32 -5.99
C LEU A 489 29.90 16.53 -6.63
N PHE A 490 30.83 17.25 -5.98
CA PHE A 490 32.20 17.42 -6.46
C PHE A 490 33.00 16.10 -6.53
N GLU A 491 32.75 15.18 -5.61
CA GLU A 491 33.39 13.86 -5.69
C GLU A 491 32.90 13.10 -6.92
N ARG A 492 31.62 13.20 -7.24
CA ARG A 492 30.98 12.42 -8.29
C ARG A 492 31.04 13.06 -9.68
N ILE A 493 30.91 14.36 -9.76
CA ILE A 493 30.91 15.14 -11.01
C ILE A 493 32.19 15.94 -11.11
N LYS A 494 32.93 15.74 -12.20
CA LYS A 494 34.21 16.43 -12.42
C LYS A 494 34.08 17.48 -13.51
N GLY A 495 34.74 18.61 -13.34
CA GLY A 495 34.84 19.68 -14.33
C GLY A 495 33.61 20.56 -14.53
N GLN A 496 32.60 20.44 -13.65
CA GLN A 496 31.36 21.23 -13.70
C GLN A 496 31.10 21.98 -12.38
N ASP A 497 32.14 22.56 -11.81
CA ASP A 497 32.11 23.14 -10.47
C ASP A 497 31.09 24.26 -10.30
N HIS A 498 30.89 25.09 -11.34
CA HIS A 498 29.89 26.16 -11.34
C HIS A 498 28.44 25.60 -11.29
N VAL A 499 28.15 24.49 -12.04
CA VAL A 499 26.86 23.84 -12.03
C VAL A 499 26.58 23.24 -10.65
N VAL A 500 27.58 22.58 -10.06
CA VAL A 500 27.45 21.99 -8.72
C VAL A 500 27.09 23.03 -7.68
N LYS A 501 27.78 24.19 -7.67
CA LYS A 501 27.51 25.28 -6.73
C LYS A 501 26.11 25.85 -6.91
N GLU A 502 25.71 26.18 -8.13
CA GLU A 502 24.41 26.80 -8.41
C GLU A 502 23.24 25.88 -8.08
N VAL A 503 23.36 24.57 -8.39
CA VAL A 503 22.33 23.58 -8.05
C VAL A 503 22.24 23.39 -6.54
N ALA A 504 23.40 23.23 -5.86
CA ALA A 504 23.42 23.04 -4.42
C ALA A 504 22.82 24.25 -3.67
N GLU A 505 23.13 25.47 -4.10
CA GLU A 505 22.56 26.68 -3.54
C GLU A 505 21.04 26.77 -3.77
N SER A 506 20.56 26.47 -4.97
CA SER A 506 19.14 26.46 -5.31
C SER A 506 18.34 25.46 -4.47
N ILE A 507 18.91 24.27 -4.25
CA ILE A 507 18.30 23.22 -3.40
C ILE A 507 18.27 23.68 -1.94
N ARG A 508 19.36 24.27 -1.43
CA ARG A 508 19.42 24.82 -0.07
C ARG A 508 18.38 25.91 0.15
N MET A 509 18.27 26.89 -0.76
CA MET A 509 17.27 27.95 -0.67
C MET A 509 15.83 27.39 -0.68
N ALA A 510 15.54 26.43 -1.54
CA ALA A 510 14.22 25.82 -1.60
C ALA A 510 13.85 25.09 -0.30
N LYS A 511 14.79 24.39 0.30
CA LYS A 511 14.58 23.63 1.54
C LYS A 511 14.45 24.49 2.79
N VAL A 512 15.04 25.69 2.79
CA VAL A 512 14.88 26.68 3.87
C VAL A 512 13.54 27.44 3.76
N GLY A 513 12.77 27.23 2.68
CA GLY A 513 11.42 27.80 2.54
C GLY A 513 11.33 29.07 1.70
N PHE A 514 12.39 29.47 1.01
CA PHE A 514 12.36 30.62 0.09
C PHE A 514 11.66 30.34 -1.25
N LYS A 515 11.18 29.10 -1.45
CA LYS A 515 10.48 28.68 -2.65
C LYS A 515 9.00 28.47 -2.37
N ASP A 516 8.16 28.69 -3.38
CA ASP A 516 6.75 28.29 -3.34
C ASP A 516 6.64 26.77 -3.18
N PRO A 517 6.03 26.25 -2.11
CA PRO A 517 5.94 24.82 -1.85
C PRO A 517 5.10 24.06 -2.89
N LYS A 518 4.28 24.78 -3.66
CA LYS A 518 3.46 24.15 -4.71
C LYS A 518 4.23 23.84 -5.99
N LYS A 519 5.34 24.54 -6.27
CA LYS A 519 6.10 24.39 -7.52
C LYS A 519 7.26 23.41 -7.37
N PRO A 520 7.55 22.55 -8.36
CA PRO A 520 8.73 21.69 -8.33
C PRO A 520 10.02 22.52 -8.46
N LEU A 521 11.14 22.00 -7.96
CA LEU A 521 12.47 22.50 -8.35
C LEU A 521 12.76 22.10 -9.79
N SER A 522 13.20 23.04 -10.64
CA SER A 522 13.45 22.75 -12.04
C SER A 522 14.79 23.28 -12.51
N PHE A 523 15.53 22.41 -13.19
CA PHE A 523 16.84 22.68 -13.77
C PHE A 523 16.85 22.30 -15.24
N ALA A 524 17.49 23.11 -16.09
CA ALA A 524 17.76 22.73 -17.46
C ALA A 524 19.27 22.69 -17.69
N PHE A 525 19.75 21.52 -18.13
CA PHE A 525 21.16 21.25 -18.40
C PHE A 525 21.43 21.23 -19.91
N PHE A 526 22.12 22.22 -20.38
CA PHE A 526 22.52 22.35 -21.81
C PHE A 526 24.02 22.07 -21.97
N GLY A 527 24.41 21.59 -23.12
CA GLY A 527 25.82 21.40 -23.46
C GLY A 527 26.08 20.10 -24.24
N PRO A 528 27.35 19.83 -24.60
CA PRO A 528 27.73 18.69 -25.42
C PRO A 528 27.36 17.36 -24.82
N THR A 529 27.23 16.34 -25.66
CA THR A 529 27.01 14.97 -25.23
C THR A 529 28.20 14.46 -24.42
N GLY A 530 27.96 13.65 -23.38
CA GLY A 530 29.00 13.02 -22.58
C GLY A 530 29.70 13.94 -21.57
N THR A 531 29.14 15.13 -21.27
CA THR A 531 29.67 16.07 -20.26
C THR A 531 29.17 15.78 -18.84
N GLY A 532 28.30 14.76 -18.64
CA GLY A 532 27.85 14.33 -17.33
C GLY A 532 26.46 14.80 -16.90
N LYS A 533 25.62 15.34 -17.80
CA LYS A 533 24.26 15.83 -17.49
C LYS A 533 23.38 14.77 -16.81
N THR A 534 23.30 13.59 -17.43
CA THR A 534 22.49 12.45 -16.88
C THR A 534 23.11 11.90 -15.60
N GLU A 535 24.45 11.84 -15.50
CA GLU A 535 25.15 11.42 -14.29
C GLU A 535 24.92 12.40 -13.13
N PHE A 536 24.77 13.68 -13.40
CA PHE A 536 24.42 14.69 -12.42
C PHE A 536 23.02 14.44 -11.81
N ALA A 537 22.04 14.13 -12.67
CA ALA A 537 20.70 13.78 -12.23
C ALA A 537 20.68 12.51 -11.35
N LYS A 538 21.51 11.48 -11.70
CA LYS A 538 21.71 10.29 -10.86
C LYS A 538 22.31 10.64 -9.50
N ALA A 539 23.36 11.47 -9.49
CA ALA A 539 24.00 11.91 -8.26
C ALA A 539 23.04 12.68 -7.35
N LEU A 540 22.15 13.51 -7.93
CA LEU A 540 21.11 14.19 -7.16
C LEU A 540 20.11 13.20 -6.55
N ALA A 541 19.66 12.19 -7.31
CA ALA A 541 18.74 11.16 -6.82
C ALA A 541 19.37 10.38 -5.66
N GLU A 542 20.61 9.93 -5.81
CA GLU A 542 21.34 9.21 -4.77
C GLU A 542 21.52 10.05 -3.51
N PHE A 543 21.92 11.30 -3.63
CA PHE A 543 22.13 12.13 -2.45
C PHE A 543 20.84 12.51 -1.75
N LEU A 544 19.85 12.98 -2.51
CA LEU A 544 18.60 13.53 -1.93
C LEU A 544 17.67 12.42 -1.45
N PHE A 545 17.62 11.30 -2.16
CA PHE A 545 16.67 10.21 -1.91
C PHE A 545 17.34 8.89 -1.52
N PHE A 546 18.69 8.87 -1.33
CA PHE A 546 19.52 7.69 -0.96
C PHE A 546 19.44 6.49 -1.91
N ASP A 547 18.92 6.70 -3.13
CA ASP A 547 18.74 5.65 -4.11
C ASP A 547 18.83 6.22 -5.52
N GLU A 548 19.76 5.71 -6.33
CA GLU A 548 19.85 6.07 -7.75
C GLU A 548 18.57 5.70 -8.54
N ASN A 549 17.85 4.66 -8.11
CA ASN A 549 16.61 4.23 -8.75
C ASN A 549 15.45 5.21 -8.53
N LYS A 550 15.63 6.24 -7.69
CA LYS A 550 14.72 7.38 -7.58
C LYS A 550 14.89 8.39 -8.72
N LEU A 551 15.72 8.10 -9.70
CA LEU A 551 15.74 8.80 -10.97
C LEU A 551 14.69 8.19 -11.91
N ILE A 552 13.66 8.96 -12.24
CA ILE A 552 12.65 8.60 -13.23
C ILE A 552 13.02 9.27 -14.54
N THR A 553 13.42 8.49 -15.53
CA THR A 553 13.84 9.01 -16.84
C THR A 553 12.73 8.85 -17.88
N PHE A 554 12.47 9.94 -18.60
CA PHE A 554 11.65 9.99 -19.80
C PHE A 554 12.54 10.46 -20.97
N ASP A 555 12.82 9.56 -21.91
CA ASP A 555 13.55 9.90 -23.13
C ASP A 555 12.58 10.55 -24.12
N MET A 556 12.77 11.84 -24.38
CA MET A 556 11.89 12.61 -25.25
C MET A 556 11.99 12.21 -26.72
N SER A 557 12.99 11.41 -27.09
CA SER A 557 13.08 10.83 -28.42
C SER A 557 11.96 9.80 -28.70
N GLU A 558 11.35 9.23 -27.66
CA GLU A 558 10.21 8.32 -27.76
C GLU A 558 8.88 9.08 -27.94
N TYR A 559 8.84 10.41 -27.76
CA TYR A 559 7.62 11.24 -27.75
C TYR A 559 7.66 12.33 -28.84
N GLN A 560 8.09 11.97 -30.01
CA GLN A 560 8.17 12.91 -31.17
C GLN A 560 6.84 13.12 -31.88
N GLN A 561 5.89 12.20 -31.73
CA GLN A 561 4.60 12.23 -32.41
C GLN A 561 3.45 12.53 -31.45
N LYS A 562 2.43 13.21 -31.95
CA LYS A 562 1.28 13.65 -31.15
C LYS A 562 0.57 12.50 -30.41
N HIS A 563 0.43 11.33 -31.02
CA HIS A 563 -0.24 10.19 -30.39
C HIS A 563 0.58 9.57 -29.25
N GLU A 564 1.89 9.80 -29.21
CA GLU A 564 2.77 9.31 -28.15
C GLU A 564 2.63 10.16 -26.87
N VAL A 565 2.25 11.44 -27.02
CA VAL A 565 1.94 12.31 -25.87
C VAL A 565 0.80 11.73 -25.03
N ALA A 566 -0.18 11.10 -25.69
CA ALA A 566 -1.29 10.44 -24.97
C ALA A 566 -0.81 9.29 -24.07
N LYS A 567 0.34 8.65 -24.33
CA LYS A 567 0.90 7.62 -23.45
C LYS A 567 1.32 8.18 -22.09
N LEU A 568 1.68 9.46 -22.02
CA LEU A 568 2.09 10.10 -20.76
C LEU A 568 0.91 10.34 -19.82
N LEU A 569 -0.24 10.78 -20.37
CA LEU A 569 -1.44 11.12 -19.61
C LEU A 569 -2.53 10.04 -19.60
N GLY A 570 -2.35 8.97 -20.39
CA GLY A 570 -3.38 7.95 -20.65
C GLY A 570 -4.21 8.26 -21.90
N SER A 571 -4.94 7.28 -22.40
CA SER A 571 -5.83 7.44 -23.55
C SER A 571 -7.10 8.22 -23.18
N PRO A 572 -7.63 9.08 -24.05
CA PRO A 572 -8.91 9.74 -23.82
C PRO A 572 -10.08 8.72 -23.79
N PRO A 573 -11.20 9.06 -23.15
CA PRO A 573 -12.40 8.22 -23.13
C PRO A 573 -12.86 7.83 -24.54
N GLY A 574 -13.09 6.51 -24.73
CA GLY A 574 -13.55 5.96 -26.02
C GLY A 574 -12.44 5.47 -26.95
N TYR A 575 -11.18 5.61 -26.60
CA TYR A 575 -10.05 5.05 -27.35
C TYR A 575 -9.56 3.72 -26.74
N ILE A 576 -8.95 2.86 -27.57
CA ILE A 576 -8.32 1.60 -27.11
C ILE A 576 -7.21 1.94 -26.12
N GLY A 577 -7.20 1.26 -24.95
CA GLY A 577 -6.22 1.51 -23.89
C GLY A 577 -6.67 2.56 -22.87
N TYR A 578 -7.94 2.98 -22.85
CA TYR A 578 -8.46 3.90 -21.83
C TYR A 578 -8.35 3.35 -20.38
N GLU A 579 -8.39 2.03 -20.20
CA GLU A 579 -8.23 1.42 -18.88
C GLU A 579 -6.78 1.45 -18.35
N GLU A 580 -5.81 1.72 -19.21
CA GLU A 580 -4.40 1.81 -18.81
C GLU A 580 -4.08 3.20 -18.26
N GLU A 581 -3.50 3.26 -17.06
CA GLU A 581 -3.03 4.51 -16.47
C GLU A 581 -1.86 5.08 -17.30
N GLY A 582 -1.87 6.41 -17.49
CA GLY A 582 -0.76 7.10 -18.15
C GLY A 582 0.58 6.92 -17.42
N LEU A 583 1.68 6.97 -18.16
CA LEU A 583 3.02 6.74 -17.60
C LEU A 583 3.39 7.74 -16.50
N PHE A 584 2.94 9.00 -16.58
CA PHE A 584 3.14 9.98 -15.51
C PHE A 584 2.39 9.54 -14.23
N SER A 585 1.10 9.19 -14.35
CA SER A 585 0.30 8.70 -13.23
C SER A 585 1.00 7.52 -12.55
N LYS A 586 1.39 6.51 -13.33
CA LYS A 586 1.99 5.29 -12.81
C LYS A 586 3.34 5.51 -12.13
N ARG A 587 4.26 6.28 -12.77
CA ARG A 587 5.64 6.45 -12.25
C ARG A 587 5.73 7.48 -11.14
N ILE A 588 5.09 8.65 -11.30
CA ILE A 588 5.21 9.77 -10.36
C ILE A 588 4.38 9.53 -9.10
N ARG A 589 3.13 9.06 -9.22
CA ARG A 589 2.32 8.73 -8.04
C ARG A 589 2.95 7.64 -7.18
N THR A 590 3.62 6.67 -7.81
CA THR A 590 4.34 5.64 -7.06
C THR A 590 5.60 6.17 -6.37
N ASN A 591 6.22 7.22 -6.92
CA ASN A 591 7.47 7.80 -6.42
C ASN A 591 7.43 9.34 -6.48
N PRO A 592 6.64 9.99 -5.62
CA PRO A 592 6.53 11.46 -5.61
C PRO A 592 7.84 12.14 -5.21
N TYR A 593 8.66 11.49 -4.40
CA TYR A 593 10.00 11.93 -3.99
C TYR A 593 11.04 11.32 -4.92
N SER A 594 11.31 12.00 -6.04
CA SER A 594 12.20 11.52 -7.10
C SER A 594 12.82 12.67 -7.87
N VAL A 595 13.90 12.37 -8.59
CA VAL A 595 14.39 13.23 -9.65
C VAL A 595 13.75 12.79 -10.96
N VAL A 596 13.03 13.68 -11.62
CA VAL A 596 12.38 13.40 -12.91
C VAL A 596 13.23 14.01 -14.01
N LEU A 597 13.85 13.16 -14.80
CA LEU A 597 14.70 13.54 -15.90
C LEU A 597 13.94 13.44 -17.23
N PHE A 598 13.80 14.56 -17.91
CA PHE A 598 13.36 14.64 -19.31
C PHE A 598 14.59 14.79 -20.19
N ASP A 599 15.04 13.67 -20.77
CA ASP A 599 16.27 13.62 -21.56
C ASP A 599 15.99 13.99 -23.02
N GLU A 600 16.89 14.76 -23.63
CA GLU A 600 16.84 15.21 -25.03
C GLU A 600 15.54 15.98 -25.40
N ILE A 601 15.18 16.99 -24.57
CA ILE A 601 13.90 17.75 -24.70
C ILE A 601 13.73 18.41 -26.07
N GLU A 602 14.81 18.68 -26.81
CA GLU A 602 14.76 19.23 -28.18
C GLU A 602 14.08 18.28 -29.17
N LYS A 603 13.93 17.01 -28.86
CA LYS A 603 13.27 16.01 -29.71
C LYS A 603 11.79 15.85 -29.44
N ALA A 604 11.28 16.43 -28.31
CA ALA A 604 9.90 16.31 -27.89
C ALA A 604 8.92 16.97 -28.86
N HIS A 605 7.72 16.38 -29.02
CA HIS A 605 6.63 17.03 -29.74
C HIS A 605 6.25 18.37 -29.09
N PRO A 606 5.91 19.42 -29.85
CA PRO A 606 5.54 20.73 -29.30
C PRO A 606 4.43 20.70 -28.24
N ASP A 607 3.45 19.83 -28.37
CA ASP A 607 2.33 19.69 -27.39
C ASP A 607 2.82 19.26 -26.00
N ILE A 608 3.99 18.65 -25.85
CA ILE A 608 4.55 18.27 -24.55
C ILE A 608 4.99 19.49 -23.74
N PHE A 609 5.42 20.55 -24.42
CA PHE A 609 5.82 21.77 -23.72
C PHE A 609 4.66 22.43 -22.97
N ASP A 610 3.43 22.26 -23.45
CA ASP A 610 2.24 22.75 -22.74
C ASP A 610 2.03 21.98 -21.41
N LEU A 611 2.35 20.67 -21.38
CA LEU A 611 2.35 19.89 -20.15
C LEU A 611 3.46 20.34 -19.20
N PHE A 612 4.65 20.59 -19.74
CA PHE A 612 5.76 21.11 -18.92
C PHE A 612 5.43 22.44 -18.29
N LEU A 613 4.79 23.37 -19.05
CA LEU A 613 4.34 24.65 -18.52
C LEU A 613 3.38 24.44 -17.34
N GLN A 614 2.41 23.56 -17.46
CA GLN A 614 1.47 23.26 -16.39
C GLN A 614 2.18 22.68 -15.16
N ILE A 615 3.11 21.72 -15.35
CA ILE A 615 3.90 21.13 -14.26
C ILE A 615 4.73 22.19 -13.54
N LEU A 616 5.40 23.09 -14.30
CA LEU A 616 6.27 24.12 -13.72
C LEU A 616 5.51 25.24 -13.01
N ASP A 617 4.28 25.55 -13.46
CA ASP A 617 3.46 26.61 -12.87
C ASP A 617 2.61 26.15 -11.70
N GLU A 618 1.90 25.04 -11.87
CA GLU A 618 0.95 24.55 -10.87
C GLU A 618 1.52 23.44 -9.98
N GLY A 619 2.65 22.82 -10.38
CA GLY A 619 3.22 21.68 -9.70
C GLY A 619 2.40 20.40 -9.81
N ARG A 620 1.35 20.40 -10.63
CA ARG A 620 0.44 19.28 -10.82
C ARG A 620 -0.15 19.26 -12.23
N ILE A 621 -0.50 18.07 -12.68
CA ILE A 621 -1.30 17.87 -13.91
C ILE A 621 -2.44 16.92 -13.61
N THR A 622 -3.45 16.91 -14.45
CA THR A 622 -4.57 15.96 -14.37
C THR A 622 -4.47 14.98 -15.53
N ASP A 623 -4.51 13.69 -15.23
CA ASP A 623 -4.54 12.66 -16.29
C ASP A 623 -5.91 12.58 -16.95
N ASN A 624 -6.01 11.81 -18.02
CA ASN A 624 -7.26 11.64 -18.78
C ASN A 624 -8.35 10.87 -18.00
N HIS A 625 -8.01 10.30 -16.83
CA HIS A 625 -8.99 9.72 -15.88
C HIS A 625 -9.48 10.71 -14.82
N GLY A 626 -9.05 11.99 -14.88
CA GLY A 626 -9.39 13.00 -13.89
C GLY A 626 -8.61 12.90 -12.58
N LYS A 627 -7.54 12.07 -12.53
CA LYS A 627 -6.68 11.94 -11.35
C LYS A 627 -5.57 12.98 -11.38
N GLY A 628 -5.39 13.71 -10.28
CA GLY A 628 -4.28 14.65 -10.12
C GLY A 628 -2.94 13.93 -9.92
N ILE A 629 -1.90 14.38 -10.61
CA ILE A 629 -0.51 13.94 -10.47
C ILE A 629 0.29 15.11 -9.91
N ASN A 630 0.87 14.94 -8.74
CA ASN A 630 1.59 15.99 -8.03
C ASN A 630 3.11 15.86 -8.24
N PHE A 631 3.75 16.93 -8.68
CA PHE A 631 5.19 17.06 -8.91
C PHE A 631 5.89 17.99 -7.90
N SER A 632 5.17 18.59 -6.95
CA SER A 632 5.73 19.62 -6.04
C SER A 632 6.96 19.15 -5.26
N GLU A 633 7.01 17.86 -4.91
CA GLU A 633 8.12 17.23 -4.18
C GLU A 633 9.21 16.65 -5.08
N ALA A 634 8.96 16.60 -6.39
CA ALA A 634 9.94 16.12 -7.36
C ALA A 634 10.93 17.23 -7.75
N ILE A 635 12.12 16.82 -8.14
CA ILE A 635 13.10 17.70 -8.80
C ILE A 635 13.08 17.41 -10.28
N ILE A 636 12.75 18.40 -11.08
CA ILE A 636 12.66 18.26 -12.53
C ILE A 636 13.99 18.67 -13.16
N VAL A 637 14.53 17.79 -13.96
CA VAL A 637 15.76 18.03 -14.72
C VAL A 637 15.45 17.84 -16.20
N PHE A 638 15.66 18.90 -16.98
CA PHE A 638 15.64 18.84 -18.44
C PHE A 638 17.05 18.74 -18.95
N THR A 639 17.32 17.87 -19.93
CA THR A 639 18.62 17.86 -20.61
C THR A 639 18.45 18.12 -22.09
N SER A 640 19.44 18.76 -22.68
CA SER A 640 19.49 19.00 -24.11
C SER A 640 20.94 19.03 -24.62
N ASN A 641 21.12 18.65 -25.87
CA ASN A 641 22.40 18.69 -26.57
C ASN A 641 22.50 19.91 -27.49
N LEU A 642 21.55 20.85 -27.41
CA LEU A 642 21.60 22.12 -28.14
C LEU A 642 22.85 22.90 -27.74
N GLY A 643 23.44 23.57 -28.73
CA GLY A 643 24.71 24.29 -28.54
C GLY A 643 25.95 23.42 -28.63
N GLY A 644 25.84 22.05 -28.66
CA GLY A 644 26.98 21.17 -28.85
C GLY A 644 27.71 21.36 -30.22
N ARG A 645 26.97 21.82 -31.24
CA ARG A 645 27.54 22.16 -32.54
C ARG A 645 28.30 23.47 -32.56
N ALA A 646 27.97 24.40 -31.71
CA ALA A 646 28.69 25.67 -31.57
C ALA A 646 30.14 25.46 -31.18
N PHE A 647 30.43 24.40 -30.41
CA PHE A 647 31.81 24.05 -30.07
C PHE A 647 32.62 23.46 -31.22
N ILE A 648 31.96 22.75 -32.14
CA ILE A 648 32.64 22.11 -33.30
C ILE A 648 32.86 23.11 -34.44
N SER A 649 31.99 24.12 -34.55
CA SER A 649 31.97 25.07 -35.67
C SER A 649 32.80 26.34 -35.47
N THR A 650 33.37 26.57 -34.30
CA THR A 650 34.32 27.67 -34.12
C THR A 650 35.71 27.20 -34.58
N PRO A 651 36.08 27.40 -35.88
CA PRO A 651 37.45 27.24 -36.24
C PRO A 651 38.21 28.27 -35.43
N SER A 652 39.17 27.79 -34.62
CA SER A 652 40.13 28.64 -33.95
C SER A 652 40.75 29.62 -34.97
N LYS A 653 40.16 30.80 -35.12
CA LYS A 653 40.91 31.94 -35.59
C LYS A 653 42.01 32.13 -34.57
N LYS A 654 43.18 31.54 -34.82
CA LYS A 654 44.36 31.80 -34.04
C LYS A 654 44.56 33.31 -34.04
N PRO A 655 44.36 34.04 -32.93
CA PRO A 655 44.89 35.38 -32.85
C PRO A 655 46.39 35.17 -32.80
N ILE A 656 47.08 35.82 -33.72
CA ILE A 656 48.50 35.98 -33.65
C ILE A 656 48.76 36.91 -32.46
N GLY A 657 48.99 36.34 -31.31
CA GLY A 657 49.28 37.08 -30.06
C GLY A 657 49.09 36.19 -28.87
N PHE A 658 50.07 36.12 -28.00
CA PHE A 658 50.09 35.40 -26.73
C PHE A 658 48.89 35.78 -25.84
N VAL A 659 47.85 34.99 -25.77
CA VAL A 659 46.80 35.12 -24.77
C VAL A 659 47.04 34.07 -23.71
N LYS A 660 47.51 34.51 -22.56
CA LYS A 660 47.65 33.77 -21.32
C LYS A 660 46.40 33.94 -20.52
N ASN A 661 45.26 33.38 -20.81
CA ASN A 661 44.24 33.16 -19.80
C ASN A 661 43.13 32.31 -20.37
N TYR A 662 42.93 31.14 -19.83
CA TYR A 662 41.85 30.18 -20.09
C TYR A 662 40.49 30.70 -19.65
N GLU A 663 40.44 31.69 -18.80
CA GLU A 663 39.18 32.26 -18.27
C GLU A 663 38.42 33.15 -19.27
N GLU A 664 39.13 33.83 -20.21
CA GLU A 664 38.51 34.67 -21.24
C GLU A 664 37.80 33.91 -22.37
N LYS A 665 37.95 32.56 -22.46
CA LYS A 665 37.28 31.75 -23.47
C LYS A 665 35.94 31.14 -23.05
N LYS A 666 35.55 31.26 -21.81
CA LYS A 666 34.31 30.67 -21.30
C LYS A 666 33.08 31.49 -21.65
N GLU A 667 33.17 32.80 -21.61
CA GLU A 667 32.03 33.70 -21.86
C GLU A 667 31.42 33.55 -23.27
N PRO A 668 32.22 33.50 -24.38
CA PRO A 668 31.68 33.39 -25.72
C PRO A 668 30.92 32.08 -25.98
N TYR A 669 31.37 30.96 -25.37
CA TYR A 669 30.72 29.66 -25.54
C TYR A 669 29.35 29.62 -24.84
N GLN A 670 29.27 30.16 -23.64
CA GLN A 670 27.99 30.19 -22.88
C GLN A 670 26.97 31.10 -23.56
N GLU A 671 27.40 32.20 -24.15
CA GLU A 671 26.55 33.11 -24.91
C GLU A 671 26.01 32.43 -26.18
N GLU A 672 26.86 31.78 -26.99
CA GLU A 672 26.46 31.04 -28.20
C GLU A 672 25.46 29.90 -27.88
N VAL A 673 25.69 29.13 -26.81
CA VAL A 673 24.76 28.07 -26.37
C VAL A 673 23.42 28.69 -25.95
N MET A 674 23.47 29.80 -25.22
CA MET A 674 22.25 30.47 -24.76
C MET A 674 21.47 31.09 -25.92
N GLU A 675 22.14 31.62 -26.95
CA GLU A 675 21.46 32.07 -28.17
C GLU A 675 20.75 30.92 -28.88
N ALA A 676 21.43 29.79 -29.10
CA ALA A 676 20.84 28.62 -29.71
C ALA A 676 19.62 28.08 -28.89
N VAL A 677 19.70 28.14 -27.55
CA VAL A 677 18.60 27.75 -26.67
C VAL A 677 17.41 28.68 -26.82
N LYS A 678 17.64 30.01 -26.85
CA LYS A 678 16.60 31.03 -27.05
C LYS A 678 15.95 30.98 -28.43
N GLU A 679 16.69 30.56 -29.44
CA GLU A 679 16.17 30.38 -30.80
C GLU A 679 15.24 29.16 -30.89
N PHE A 680 15.57 28.09 -30.18
CA PHE A 680 14.82 26.83 -30.25
C PHE A 680 13.59 26.81 -29.33
N PHE A 681 13.76 27.24 -28.08
CA PHE A 681 12.69 27.18 -27.07
C PHE A 681 11.94 28.50 -26.93
N LYS A 682 10.61 28.41 -26.78
CA LYS A 682 9.79 29.58 -26.51
C LYS A 682 10.24 30.26 -25.19
N PRO A 683 10.29 31.59 -25.16
CA PRO A 683 10.67 32.37 -23.96
C PRO A 683 9.82 32.05 -22.74
N GLU A 684 8.54 31.71 -22.96
CA GLU A 684 7.60 31.30 -21.92
C GLU A 684 8.08 30.07 -21.15
N PHE A 685 8.56 29.05 -21.86
CA PHE A 685 9.09 27.83 -21.24
C PHE A 685 10.39 28.11 -20.46
N LEU A 686 11.33 28.83 -21.05
CA LEU A 686 12.61 29.15 -20.41
C LEU A 686 12.44 29.98 -19.14
N ASN A 687 11.48 30.91 -19.12
CA ASN A 687 11.18 31.75 -17.94
C ASN A 687 10.54 30.98 -16.77
N ARG A 688 10.01 29.76 -16.99
CA ARG A 688 9.43 28.90 -15.95
C ARG A 688 10.46 27.99 -15.31
N ILE A 689 11.59 27.77 -15.96
CA ILE A 689 12.69 27.00 -15.41
C ILE A 689 13.44 27.83 -14.40
N GLN A 690 13.65 27.28 -13.21
CA GLN A 690 14.27 28.03 -12.10
C GLN A 690 15.75 28.36 -12.39
N LYS A 691 16.49 27.42 -12.97
CA LYS A 691 17.89 27.61 -13.35
C LYS A 691 18.21 26.92 -14.68
N ILE A 692 18.85 27.67 -15.56
CA ILE A 692 19.40 27.18 -16.82
C ILE A 692 20.91 27.10 -16.64
N LEU A 693 21.49 25.92 -16.83
CA LEU A 693 22.86 25.62 -16.51
C LEU A 693 23.56 25.02 -17.74
N ILE A 694 24.70 25.59 -18.10
CA ILE A 694 25.47 25.18 -19.27
C ILE A 694 26.64 24.33 -18.81
N PHE A 695 26.70 23.07 -19.28
CA PHE A 695 27.80 22.17 -19.02
C PHE A 695 28.96 22.48 -19.97
N ASN A 696 30.11 22.70 -19.40
CA ASN A 696 31.31 22.95 -20.16
C ASN A 696 31.83 21.68 -20.82
N PRO A 697 32.47 21.77 -22.00
CA PRO A 697 33.23 20.67 -22.58
C PRO A 697 34.29 20.17 -21.61
N LEU A 698 34.60 18.88 -21.66
CA LEU A 698 35.57 18.27 -20.76
C LEU A 698 36.98 18.59 -21.25
N THR A 699 37.87 19.01 -20.35
CA THR A 699 39.30 19.16 -20.62
C THR A 699 40.00 17.82 -20.41
N GLU A 700 41.21 17.66 -20.98
CA GLU A 700 42.00 16.43 -20.83
C GLU A 700 42.27 16.09 -19.35
N GLU A 701 42.49 17.11 -18.50
CA GLU A 701 42.70 16.94 -17.06
C GLU A 701 41.45 16.39 -16.39
N VAL A 702 40.26 16.86 -16.76
CA VAL A 702 38.98 16.36 -16.25
C VAL A 702 38.75 14.93 -16.71
N VAL A 703 39.04 14.62 -17.97
CA VAL A 703 38.92 13.25 -18.51
C VAL A 703 39.83 12.29 -17.75
N ARG A 704 41.06 12.73 -17.38
CA ARG A 704 41.95 11.95 -16.53
C ARG A 704 41.37 11.67 -15.17
N GLN A 705 40.74 12.66 -14.53
CA GLN A 705 40.05 12.47 -13.25
C GLN A 705 38.87 11.49 -13.37
N ILE A 706 38.14 11.52 -14.50
CA ILE A 706 37.06 10.57 -14.76
C ILE A 706 37.62 9.15 -14.92
N LEU A 707 38.76 9.00 -15.66
CA LEU A 707 39.45 7.72 -15.78
C LEU A 707 39.83 7.15 -14.41
N TYR A 708 40.40 7.96 -13.52
CA TYR A 708 40.72 7.53 -12.16
C TYR A 708 39.46 7.05 -11.39
N LYS A 709 38.34 7.75 -11.55
CA LYS A 709 37.08 7.33 -10.94
C LYS A 709 36.62 5.97 -11.48
N VAL A 710 36.69 5.76 -12.81
CA VAL A 710 36.31 4.49 -13.45
C VAL A 710 37.19 3.34 -12.94
N ILE A 711 38.53 3.54 -12.90
CA ILE A 711 39.47 2.54 -12.37
C ILE A 711 39.23 2.28 -10.88
N LYS A 712 38.97 3.30 -10.06
CA LYS A 712 38.64 3.15 -8.64
C LYS A 712 37.39 2.29 -8.45
N ASN A 713 36.36 2.50 -9.26
CA ASN A 713 35.14 1.69 -9.22
C ASN A 713 35.40 0.24 -9.66
N LEU A 714 36.24 0.05 -10.68
CA LEU A 714 36.65 -1.29 -11.11
C LEU A 714 37.42 -2.01 -10.00
N ASN A 715 38.37 -1.34 -9.36
CA ASN A 715 39.12 -1.86 -8.23
C ASN A 715 38.23 -2.21 -7.04
N LYS A 716 37.21 -1.39 -6.75
CA LYS A 716 36.20 -1.72 -5.71
C LYS A 716 35.44 -3.00 -5.98
N ARG A 717 35.13 -3.32 -7.27
CA ARG A 717 34.50 -4.59 -7.65
C ARG A 717 35.48 -5.77 -7.55
N LEU A 718 36.73 -5.55 -7.92
CA LEU A 718 37.78 -6.57 -7.89
C LEU A 718 38.36 -6.82 -6.50
N SER A 719 38.17 -5.90 -5.56
CA SER A 719 38.61 -6.03 -4.15
C SER A 719 37.96 -7.23 -3.45
N LEU A 720 36.78 -7.67 -3.87
CA LEU A 720 36.13 -8.90 -3.40
C LEU A 720 36.97 -10.17 -3.71
N ARG A 721 37.86 -10.08 -4.71
CA ARG A 721 38.82 -11.13 -5.09
C ARG A 721 40.24 -10.78 -4.73
N GLY A 722 40.48 -9.69 -3.99
CA GLY A 722 41.80 -9.22 -3.62
C GLY A 722 42.66 -8.75 -4.81
N ILE A 723 42.07 -8.46 -5.95
CA ILE A 723 42.79 -8.02 -7.16
C ILE A 723 42.73 -6.49 -7.23
N GLU A 724 43.87 -5.85 -7.51
CA GLU A 724 44.00 -4.41 -7.66
C GLU A 724 44.68 -4.04 -8.98
N ILE A 725 44.19 -3.05 -9.69
CA ILE A 725 44.67 -2.61 -11.00
C ILE A 725 45.27 -1.21 -10.90
N PHE A 726 46.46 -1.03 -11.46
CA PHE A 726 47.15 0.25 -11.56
C PHE A 726 47.55 0.55 -13.01
N LEU A 727 47.30 1.78 -13.45
CA LEU A 727 47.75 2.27 -14.74
C LEU A 727 49.00 3.10 -14.56
N ASP A 728 49.98 3.02 -15.50
CA ASP A 728 51.04 4.00 -15.60
C ASP A 728 50.62 5.20 -16.48
N SER A 729 51.38 6.27 -16.45
CA SER A 729 51.06 7.51 -17.22
C SER A 729 50.91 7.28 -18.71
N LEU A 730 51.69 6.38 -19.30
CA LEU A 730 51.60 6.06 -20.73
C LEU A 730 50.34 5.29 -21.10
N ALA A 731 49.92 4.36 -20.23
CA ALA A 731 48.67 3.63 -20.39
C ALA A 731 47.45 4.57 -20.21
N GLU A 732 47.50 5.49 -19.23
CA GLU A 732 46.48 6.52 -19.03
C GLU A 732 46.33 7.38 -20.31
N ASP A 733 47.42 7.91 -20.85
CA ASP A 733 47.42 8.74 -22.06
C ASP A 733 46.90 7.97 -23.29
N PHE A 734 47.20 6.68 -23.37
CA PHE A 734 46.69 5.83 -24.44
C PHE A 734 45.15 5.67 -24.32
N ILE A 735 44.64 5.38 -23.13
CA ILE A 735 43.20 5.22 -22.87
C ILE A 735 42.48 6.53 -23.12
N ILE A 736 43.01 7.66 -22.64
CA ILE A 736 42.41 8.98 -22.81
C ILE A 736 42.33 9.35 -24.31
N LYS A 737 43.40 9.19 -25.06
CA LYS A 737 43.41 9.50 -26.51
C LYS A 737 42.43 8.68 -27.32
N ARG A 738 42.12 7.44 -26.90
CA ARG A 738 41.15 6.58 -27.58
C ARG A 738 39.73 6.70 -27.04
N GLY A 739 39.59 7.03 -25.76
CA GLY A 739 38.30 7.08 -25.08
C GLY A 739 37.68 8.48 -24.98
N TYR A 740 38.39 9.51 -25.43
CA TYR A 740 37.86 10.88 -25.47
C TYR A 740 37.79 11.41 -26.90
N SER A 741 36.67 12.02 -27.21
CA SER A 741 36.52 12.84 -28.42
C SER A 741 35.73 14.10 -28.06
N GLU A 742 36.04 15.20 -28.70
CA GLU A 742 35.32 16.46 -28.51
C GLU A 742 33.85 16.36 -28.85
N THR A 743 33.47 15.42 -29.70
CA THR A 743 32.08 15.20 -30.13
C THR A 743 31.29 14.34 -29.18
N TYR A 744 31.87 13.28 -28.62
CA TYR A 744 31.18 12.28 -27.78
C TYR A 744 31.51 12.37 -26.29
N GLY A 745 32.45 13.26 -25.91
CA GLY A 745 32.88 13.47 -24.53
C GLY A 745 33.48 12.22 -23.91
N ALA A 746 33.16 11.97 -22.62
CA ALA A 746 33.68 10.83 -21.88
C ALA A 746 32.87 9.52 -22.05
N ARG A 747 31.80 9.48 -22.86
CA ARG A 747 31.00 8.25 -23.07
C ARG A 747 31.82 7.09 -23.63
N GLU A 748 32.78 7.38 -24.51
CA GLU A 748 33.65 6.36 -25.10
C GLU A 748 34.74 5.88 -24.11
N LEU A 749 35.00 6.64 -23.05
CA LEU A 749 36.02 6.30 -22.06
C LEU A 749 35.74 4.99 -21.33
N GLU A 750 34.50 4.82 -20.88
CA GLU A 750 34.08 3.59 -20.20
C GLU A 750 34.17 2.39 -21.14
N ARG A 751 33.69 2.51 -22.35
CA ARG A 751 33.80 1.47 -23.38
C ARG A 751 35.26 1.13 -23.72
N THR A 752 36.12 2.14 -23.72
CA THR A 752 37.56 1.97 -24.00
C THR A 752 38.21 1.23 -22.83
N VAL A 753 37.86 1.56 -21.59
CA VAL A 753 38.31 0.82 -20.38
C VAL A 753 37.80 -0.62 -20.40
N ASP A 754 36.55 -0.84 -20.76
CA ASP A 754 36.00 -2.18 -20.84
C ASP A 754 36.74 -3.01 -21.89
N ARG A 755 36.93 -2.50 -23.09
CA ARG A 755 37.58 -3.20 -24.19
C ARG A 755 39.08 -3.47 -23.95
N PHE A 756 39.80 -2.48 -23.45
CA PHE A 756 41.25 -2.56 -23.35
C PHE A 756 41.77 -2.98 -21.95
N ILE A 757 40.95 -2.94 -20.93
CA ILE A 757 41.33 -3.28 -19.57
C ILE A 757 40.46 -4.42 -19.02
N THR A 758 39.14 -4.27 -18.98
CA THR A 758 38.23 -5.20 -18.33
C THR A 758 38.20 -6.55 -19.05
N GLU A 759 38.04 -6.58 -20.39
CA GLU A 759 38.01 -7.82 -21.17
C GLU A 759 39.34 -8.60 -21.08
N PRO A 760 40.53 -7.98 -21.31
CA PRO A 760 41.78 -8.70 -21.17
C PRO A 760 42.03 -9.24 -19.75
N ILE A 761 41.76 -8.47 -18.71
CA ILE A 761 41.94 -8.92 -17.34
C ILE A 761 40.98 -10.07 -17.01
N SER A 762 39.73 -10.00 -17.45
CA SER A 762 38.75 -11.09 -17.27
C SER A 762 39.24 -12.39 -17.90
N ARG A 763 39.81 -12.32 -19.12
CA ARG A 763 40.44 -13.48 -19.79
C ARG A 763 41.63 -14.02 -18.98
N MET A 764 42.52 -13.14 -18.50
CA MET A 764 43.66 -13.54 -17.66
C MET A 764 43.27 -14.18 -16.35
N ILE A 765 42.18 -13.74 -15.72
CA ILE A 765 41.59 -14.36 -14.53
C ILE A 765 41.10 -15.78 -14.86
N LEU A 766 40.37 -15.95 -15.95
CA LEU A 766 39.86 -17.26 -16.40
C LEU A 766 40.98 -18.21 -16.80
N GLU A 767 42.07 -17.71 -17.38
CA GLU A 767 43.28 -18.50 -17.70
C GLU A 767 44.17 -18.81 -16.48
N GLY A 768 43.83 -18.31 -15.29
CA GLY A 768 44.59 -18.53 -14.06
C GLY A 768 45.90 -17.73 -13.98
N LYS A 769 46.14 -16.78 -14.90
CA LYS A 769 47.32 -15.92 -14.93
C LYS A 769 47.24 -14.82 -13.85
N VAL A 770 46.04 -14.32 -13.56
CA VAL A 770 45.75 -13.43 -12.45
C VAL A 770 45.00 -14.20 -11.38
N ARG A 771 45.55 -14.28 -10.18
CA ARG A 771 44.99 -15.00 -9.03
C ARG A 771 44.61 -14.02 -7.92
N GLU A 772 43.85 -14.49 -6.96
CA GLU A 772 43.46 -13.71 -5.77
C GLU A 772 44.71 -13.16 -5.04
N GLY A 773 44.64 -11.89 -4.65
CA GLY A 773 45.72 -11.20 -3.95
C GLY A 773 46.80 -10.59 -4.85
N MET A 774 46.64 -10.63 -6.19
CA MET A 774 47.61 -10.05 -7.12
C MET A 774 47.33 -8.61 -7.50
N LYS A 775 48.39 -7.82 -7.70
CA LYS A 775 48.35 -6.48 -8.27
C LYS A 775 48.66 -6.57 -9.77
N VAL A 776 47.83 -5.91 -10.59
CA VAL A 776 48.03 -5.90 -12.03
C VAL A 776 48.39 -4.49 -12.46
N LYS A 777 49.64 -4.30 -12.81
CA LYS A 777 50.14 -3.03 -13.36
C LYS A 777 49.99 -3.06 -14.91
N ILE A 778 49.35 -2.04 -15.46
CA ILE A 778 49.10 -1.89 -16.89
C ILE A 778 50.02 -0.81 -17.41
N THR A 779 50.84 -1.16 -18.41
CA THR A 779 51.83 -0.26 -19.03
C THR A 779 51.56 -0.24 -20.56
N PHE A 780 51.93 0.85 -21.21
CA PHE A 780 51.86 0.95 -22.66
C PHE A 780 53.23 0.84 -23.25
N SER A 781 53.47 -0.13 -24.16
CA SER A 781 54.75 -0.33 -24.81
C SER A 781 54.51 -0.98 -26.18
N THR A 782 55.23 -0.48 -27.21
CA THR A 782 55.22 -1.01 -28.59
C THR A 782 53.79 -1.20 -29.17
N ASP A 783 52.97 -0.12 -29.09
CA ASP A 783 51.59 -0.02 -29.57
C ASP A 783 50.55 -0.92 -28.91
N GLU A 784 50.88 -1.61 -27.79
CA GLU A 784 49.94 -2.46 -27.05
C GLU A 784 50.05 -2.24 -25.55
N LEU A 785 48.92 -2.52 -24.83
CA LEU A 785 48.91 -2.54 -23.40
C LEU A 785 49.49 -3.86 -22.90
N LYS A 786 50.46 -3.78 -21.99
CA LYS A 786 51.07 -4.93 -21.31
C LYS A 786 50.58 -5.01 -19.87
N PHE A 787 50.23 -6.20 -19.44
CA PHE A 787 49.72 -6.51 -18.11
C PHE A 787 50.83 -7.21 -17.31
N ILE A 788 51.34 -6.56 -16.29
CA ILE A 788 52.38 -7.09 -15.40
C ILE A 788 51.68 -7.49 -14.10
N CYS A 789 51.74 -8.79 -13.78
CA CYS A 789 51.15 -9.31 -12.54
C CYS A 789 52.23 -9.37 -11.44
N GLU A 790 52.03 -8.63 -10.38
CA GLU A 790 52.85 -8.61 -9.20
C GLU A 790 52.10 -9.26 -8.04
N ARG A 791 52.82 -9.98 -7.18
CA ARG A 791 52.24 -10.62 -5.99
C ARG A 791 52.14 -9.63 -4.83
#